data_1f5de277dc21614abc0d7e1b51d520c8
#
_entry.id   1f5de277dc21614abc0d7e1b51d520c8
#
_cell.length_a   1.000
_cell.length_b   1.000
_cell.length_c   1.000
_cell.angle_alpha   90.00
_cell.angle_beta   90.00
_cell.angle_gamma   90.00
#
_symmetry.space_group_name_H-M   'P 1'
#
loop_
_entity.id
_entity.type
_entity.pdbx_description
1 polymer ?
#
loop_
_entity_poly.entity_id
_entity_poly.type
_entity_poly.pdbx_seq_one_letter_code
_entity_poly.pdbx_strand_id
1 'polypeptide(L)'
;MAPAIFSALAFVASIQAGPTDSSQLVTREAWVMGTRLSVIVEATSLADASQASENVIREVERLERMLSTWDPQSEMHAINTAEVGQPVTPSPELAALLTEAERYSRTSHAAFDARVGALVDAWDLRGAGDVPAARELLAARNATGAGAMSIDERTGVVVRHMPAAWIDTGGFGKGAALRAAARRLEVDGVDRALIDLGGQLWAQGSAQKPWSVYIAHPEQRQRRVARLEVHGVSVATSGTSERFIEAEGMRWGHILDPRTGQPAPAWGSVTVVSADPVEADALATALYVMGPQEGRAWAARHPEVDALFLEAESGALAASWTGGMEQWLVDAPVPSTAPAQAPTQQVDTARIAALERRIEAVTRELERLQLGRDVVEADSSIQGLGPAASKVYRVNQGVSLGGYGEFLYQNFAAQRQDGSRSGALNKFDALRAILYVGYKFNDRLIFNSELEIEHAKESFLEFAYLDYLLSDHVGVRGGMLLAPLGLVNELHEPPVFLGTERPVTENRIIPTTWRENGIGLFGSGDAFSWRLYLMNSFNGAKFSAAGLRGGRQKGSKALAEDMGVAGRFDYTGTPGLLLGLSAYSGETAQGQELGGQSVGGRVRIWDAHFDYKTRGWDLRALVAGAQVSDVADMNALIGLEGAEGIGTDMLGWYVQAGYDVLRTSRSPHQLIPYVRYERVNTQRGVASGFSANPATDLTVTSIGAAWRPISQAILKLDYQIHSTAADTGVNQLNASLGWLF
;
A
#
# COMPACT_ATOMS: atom_id res chain seq x y z
N MET A 1 29.35 40.91 -9.69
CA MET A 1 30.48 40.80 -8.74
C MET A 1 30.19 39.66 -7.76
N ALA A 2 31.03 38.64 -7.84
CA ALA A 2 31.31 37.55 -6.92
C ALA A 2 30.14 36.69 -6.35
N PRO A 3 30.17 35.39 -6.58
CA PRO A 3 29.31 34.41 -5.93
C PRO A 3 29.88 33.98 -4.59
N ALA A 4 29.04 33.88 -3.57
CA ALA A 4 29.41 33.30 -2.27
C ALA A 4 29.18 31.81 -2.28
N ILE A 5 30.24 31.09 -2.08
CA ILE A 5 30.41 29.64 -1.95
C ILE A 5 29.83 29.18 -0.61
N PHE A 6 28.87 28.25 -0.62
CA PHE A 6 28.53 27.47 0.57
C PHE A 6 29.42 26.23 0.66
N SER A 7 30.37 26.26 1.60
CA SER A 7 31.17 25.10 1.98
C SER A 7 30.37 24.17 2.86
N ALA A 8 30.22 22.94 2.41
CA ALA A 8 29.76 21.83 3.24
C ALA A 8 30.87 21.43 4.21
N LEU A 9 30.65 21.55 5.51
CA LEU A 9 31.52 21.00 6.54
C LEU A 9 31.30 19.48 6.63
N ALA A 10 32.27 18.74 6.07
CA ALA A 10 32.47 17.34 6.35
C ALA A 10 33.15 17.18 7.71
N PHE A 11 32.46 16.63 8.69
CA PHE A 11 33.08 16.20 9.95
C PHE A 11 33.69 14.83 9.74
N VAL A 12 34.99 14.76 9.52
CA VAL A 12 35.78 13.53 9.53
C VAL A 12 36.16 13.24 10.98
N ALA A 13 35.45 12.30 11.61
CA ALA A 13 35.92 11.68 12.84
C ALA A 13 36.87 10.54 12.48
N SER A 14 38.16 10.76 12.63
CA SER A 14 39.19 9.72 12.54
C SER A 14 39.08 8.81 13.78
N ILE A 15 38.46 7.65 13.61
CA ILE A 15 38.62 6.55 14.55
C ILE A 15 39.67 5.61 13.94
N GLN A 16 40.82 5.46 14.60
CA GLN A 16 41.78 4.43 14.30
C GLN A 16 41.14 3.07 14.62
N ALA A 17 40.83 2.32 13.56
CA ALA A 17 40.39 0.93 13.67
C ALA A 17 41.61 0.02 13.71
N GLY A 18 41.73 -0.74 14.79
CA GLY A 18 42.51 -1.97 14.79
C GLY A 18 41.83 -3.01 13.92
N PRO A 19 42.51 -4.07 13.47
CA PRO A 19 41.93 -5.04 12.56
C PRO A 19 40.89 -5.90 13.29
N THR A 20 39.61 -5.57 13.15
CA THR A 20 38.50 -6.46 13.46
C THR A 20 37.71 -6.71 12.17
N ASP A 21 37.52 -7.96 11.86
CA ASP A 21 36.72 -8.52 10.76
C ASP A 21 35.24 -8.03 10.94
N SER A 22 34.95 -6.82 10.52
CA SER A 22 33.61 -6.21 10.64
C SER A 22 32.86 -6.37 9.34
N SER A 23 32.31 -7.57 9.13
CA SER A 23 31.33 -7.77 8.06
C SER A 23 30.08 -6.90 8.28
N GLN A 24 29.59 -6.28 7.21
CA GLN A 24 28.40 -5.44 7.19
C GLN A 24 27.20 -6.28 6.68
N LEU A 25 26.05 -6.16 7.34
CA LEU A 25 24.84 -6.89 6.98
C LEU A 25 23.81 -5.91 6.42
N VAL A 26 23.29 -6.18 5.21
CA VAL A 26 22.21 -5.45 4.57
C VAL A 26 21.00 -6.35 4.41
N THR A 27 19.84 -5.87 4.78
CA THR A 27 18.55 -6.53 4.51
C THR A 27 17.74 -5.66 3.56
N ARG A 28 17.22 -6.24 2.49
CA ARG A 28 16.32 -5.59 1.53
C ARG A 28 15.09 -6.44 1.29
N GLU A 29 13.98 -5.76 1.00
CA GLU A 29 12.72 -6.41 0.67
C GLU A 29 12.17 -5.86 -0.64
N ALA A 30 11.53 -6.73 -1.43
CA ALA A 30 10.83 -6.38 -2.65
C ALA A 30 9.57 -7.24 -2.79
N TRP A 31 8.65 -6.82 -3.65
CA TRP A 31 7.48 -7.63 -4.02
C TRP A 31 7.67 -8.07 -5.48
N VAL A 32 7.84 -9.36 -5.71
CA VAL A 32 8.13 -9.94 -7.01
C VAL A 32 7.53 -11.35 -7.12
N MET A 33 7.17 -11.79 -8.32
CA MET A 33 6.52 -13.10 -8.56
C MET A 33 5.25 -13.32 -7.69
N GLY A 34 4.53 -12.24 -7.41
CA GLY A 34 3.32 -12.27 -6.58
C GLY A 34 3.55 -12.58 -5.10
N THR A 35 4.78 -12.44 -4.59
CA THR A 35 5.13 -12.71 -3.21
C THR A 35 6.23 -11.78 -2.68
N ARG A 36 6.51 -11.85 -1.37
CA ARG A 36 7.60 -11.09 -0.76
C ARG A 36 8.94 -11.77 -1.03
N LEU A 37 9.90 -10.99 -1.50
CA LEU A 37 11.31 -11.32 -1.55
C LEU A 37 12.04 -10.60 -0.42
N SER A 38 12.76 -11.33 0.44
CA SER A 38 13.67 -10.77 1.45
C SER A 38 15.09 -11.24 1.15
N VAL A 39 16.03 -10.32 1.09
CA VAL A 39 17.43 -10.58 0.75
C VAL A 39 18.31 -10.03 1.88
N ILE A 40 19.03 -10.91 2.55
CA ILE A 40 20.02 -10.59 3.58
C ILE A 40 21.40 -10.91 3.01
N VAL A 41 22.27 -9.90 2.91
CA VAL A 41 23.65 -10.06 2.41
C VAL A 41 24.63 -9.59 3.47
N GLU A 42 25.66 -10.40 3.73
CA GLU A 42 26.80 -10.06 4.56
C GLU A 42 28.03 -9.89 3.66
N ALA A 43 28.67 -8.71 3.68
CA ALA A 43 29.86 -8.39 2.89
C ALA A 43 30.85 -7.54 3.69
N THR A 44 32.04 -7.32 3.14
CA THR A 44 33.11 -6.54 3.77
C THR A 44 32.81 -5.05 3.85
N SER A 45 31.91 -4.53 2.97
CA SER A 45 31.45 -3.15 3.02
C SER A 45 29.92 -3.05 2.86
N LEU A 46 29.35 -1.97 3.38
CA LEU A 46 27.92 -1.66 3.20
C LEU A 46 27.58 -1.43 1.72
N ALA A 47 28.49 -0.87 0.94
CA ALA A 47 28.32 -0.62 -0.48
C ALA A 47 28.21 -1.93 -1.26
N ASP A 48 29.11 -2.89 -1.01
CA ASP A 48 29.12 -4.20 -1.67
C ASP A 48 27.87 -5.02 -1.29
N ALA A 49 27.50 -5.05 0.00
CA ALA A 49 26.29 -5.72 0.46
C ALA A 49 25.02 -5.11 -0.17
N SER A 50 24.95 -3.78 -0.28
CA SER A 50 23.84 -3.07 -0.91
C SER A 50 23.76 -3.36 -2.41
N GLN A 51 24.89 -3.32 -3.11
CA GLN A 51 24.97 -3.59 -4.55
C GLN A 51 24.60 -5.05 -4.86
N ALA A 52 25.12 -6.00 -4.10
CA ALA A 52 24.80 -7.42 -4.28
C ALA A 52 23.31 -7.71 -4.03
N SER A 53 22.72 -7.13 -2.99
CA SER A 53 21.29 -7.28 -2.72
C SER A 53 20.41 -6.69 -3.84
N GLU A 54 20.79 -5.55 -4.42
CA GLU A 54 20.11 -4.96 -5.58
C GLU A 54 20.25 -5.86 -6.83
N ASN A 55 21.42 -6.43 -7.07
CA ASN A 55 21.66 -7.34 -8.18
C ASN A 55 20.79 -8.62 -8.07
N VAL A 56 20.63 -9.15 -6.85
CA VAL A 56 19.71 -10.27 -6.58
C VAL A 56 18.28 -9.91 -6.93
N ILE A 57 17.78 -8.75 -6.48
CA ILE A 57 16.41 -8.31 -6.78
C ILE A 57 16.20 -8.21 -8.30
N ARG A 58 17.11 -7.56 -9.01
CA ARG A 58 17.04 -7.42 -10.49
C ARG A 58 17.04 -8.78 -11.22
N GLU A 59 17.80 -9.72 -10.70
CA GLU A 59 17.87 -11.05 -11.28
C GLU A 59 16.54 -11.83 -11.09
N VAL A 60 15.93 -11.73 -9.91
CA VAL A 60 14.60 -12.29 -9.66
C VAL A 60 13.54 -11.63 -10.53
N GLU A 61 13.55 -10.31 -10.69
CA GLU A 61 12.66 -9.58 -11.59
C GLU A 61 12.86 -9.98 -13.07
N ARG A 62 14.09 -10.30 -13.48
CA ARG A 62 14.37 -10.80 -14.83
C ARG A 62 13.70 -12.17 -15.04
N LEU A 63 13.81 -13.06 -14.08
CA LEU A 63 13.15 -14.37 -14.12
C LEU A 63 11.63 -14.24 -14.09
N GLU A 64 11.08 -13.30 -13.32
CA GLU A 64 9.64 -13.01 -13.34
C GLU A 64 9.17 -12.65 -14.76
N ARG A 65 9.86 -11.72 -15.44
CA ARG A 65 9.52 -11.35 -16.83
C ARG A 65 9.60 -12.52 -17.81
N MET A 66 10.53 -13.44 -17.64
CA MET A 66 10.65 -14.63 -18.49
C MET A 66 9.55 -15.67 -18.22
N LEU A 67 9.24 -15.89 -16.95
CA LEU A 67 8.35 -16.97 -16.48
C LEU A 67 6.90 -16.53 -16.30
N SER A 68 6.58 -15.25 -16.43
CA SER A 68 5.22 -14.74 -16.24
C SER A 68 4.24 -15.40 -17.20
N THR A 69 3.17 -15.94 -16.65
CA THR A 69 2.05 -16.49 -17.43
C THR A 69 0.97 -15.45 -17.73
N TRP A 70 1.16 -14.21 -17.26
CA TRP A 70 0.24 -13.08 -17.39
C TRP A 70 0.73 -12.01 -18.37
N ASP A 71 2.06 -11.79 -18.41
CA ASP A 71 2.67 -10.78 -19.25
C ASP A 71 2.70 -11.26 -20.71
N PRO A 72 1.98 -10.60 -21.64
CA PRO A 72 2.00 -10.97 -23.06
C PRO A 72 3.39 -10.89 -23.73
N GLN A 73 4.34 -10.20 -23.10
CA GLN A 73 5.71 -10.08 -23.61
C GLN A 73 6.65 -11.18 -23.10
N SER A 74 6.19 -12.02 -22.18
CA SER A 74 7.01 -13.11 -21.64
C SER A 74 7.15 -14.28 -22.60
N GLU A 75 8.28 -14.99 -22.52
CA GLU A 75 8.49 -16.22 -23.26
C GLU A 75 7.49 -17.31 -22.86
N MET A 76 7.18 -17.41 -21.58
CA MET A 76 6.22 -18.41 -21.07
C MET A 76 4.81 -18.15 -21.60
N HIS A 77 4.38 -16.89 -21.68
CA HIS A 77 3.08 -16.54 -22.30
C HIS A 77 3.05 -16.92 -23.78
N ALA A 78 4.13 -16.65 -24.51
CA ALA A 78 4.22 -17.03 -25.93
C ALA A 78 4.10 -18.55 -26.14
N ILE A 79 4.71 -19.36 -25.28
CA ILE A 79 4.55 -20.83 -25.26
C ILE A 79 3.10 -21.21 -24.97
N ASN A 80 2.51 -20.63 -23.94
CA ASN A 80 1.17 -20.95 -23.46
C ASN A 80 0.05 -20.54 -24.43
N THR A 81 0.31 -19.57 -25.32
CA THR A 81 -0.66 -19.06 -26.30
C THR A 81 -0.37 -19.50 -27.75
N ALA A 82 0.70 -20.25 -27.99
CA ALA A 82 1.06 -20.76 -29.31
C ALA A 82 -0.10 -21.56 -29.96
N GLU A 83 -0.18 -21.60 -31.28
CA GLU A 83 -1.16 -22.41 -31.98
C GLU A 83 -0.96 -23.90 -31.70
N VAL A 84 -2.05 -24.66 -31.67
CA VAL A 84 -2.00 -26.12 -31.44
C VAL A 84 -1.25 -26.79 -32.61
N GLY A 85 -0.28 -27.62 -32.24
CA GLY A 85 0.59 -28.32 -33.20
C GLY A 85 1.80 -27.54 -33.66
N GLN A 86 1.92 -26.24 -33.32
CA GLN A 86 3.09 -25.45 -33.70
C GLN A 86 4.22 -25.61 -32.68
N PRO A 87 5.44 -26.01 -33.13
CA PRO A 87 6.61 -26.04 -32.23
C PRO A 87 7.07 -24.64 -31.86
N VAL A 88 7.32 -24.43 -30.56
CA VAL A 88 7.93 -23.20 -30.01
C VAL A 88 9.31 -23.55 -29.46
N THR A 89 10.32 -22.79 -29.86
CA THR A 89 11.70 -22.93 -29.36
C THR A 89 11.95 -21.86 -28.33
N PRO A 90 12.03 -22.18 -27.02
CA PRO A 90 12.35 -21.22 -25.98
C PRO A 90 13.80 -20.75 -26.05
N SER A 91 14.14 -19.71 -25.29
CA SER A 91 15.55 -19.37 -25.00
C SER A 91 16.26 -20.55 -24.33
N PRO A 92 17.60 -20.65 -24.45
CA PRO A 92 18.36 -21.76 -23.83
C PRO A 92 18.12 -21.89 -22.32
N GLU A 93 17.93 -20.80 -21.62
CA GLU A 93 17.64 -20.81 -20.18
C GLU A 93 16.26 -21.38 -19.86
N LEU A 94 15.22 -20.94 -20.56
CA LEU A 94 13.88 -21.47 -20.39
C LEU A 94 13.78 -22.92 -20.88
N ALA A 95 14.44 -23.29 -21.97
CA ALA A 95 14.52 -24.66 -22.44
C ALA A 95 15.10 -25.63 -21.39
N ALA A 96 16.19 -25.21 -20.71
CA ALA A 96 16.79 -25.99 -19.64
C ALA A 96 15.81 -26.18 -18.45
N LEU A 97 15.11 -25.11 -18.02
CA LEU A 97 14.12 -25.18 -16.95
C LEU A 97 12.95 -26.10 -17.29
N LEU A 98 12.44 -26.04 -18.52
CA LEU A 98 11.34 -26.89 -18.99
C LEU A 98 11.77 -28.37 -19.10
N THR A 99 12.99 -28.63 -19.57
CA THR A 99 13.56 -29.98 -19.60
C THR A 99 13.70 -30.54 -18.19
N GLU A 100 14.12 -29.73 -17.21
CA GLU A 100 14.19 -30.16 -15.80
C GLU A 100 12.78 -30.41 -15.24
N ALA A 101 11.80 -29.55 -15.51
CA ALA A 101 10.42 -29.77 -15.11
C ALA A 101 9.84 -31.08 -15.67
N GLU A 102 10.14 -31.40 -16.95
CA GLU A 102 9.77 -32.69 -17.56
C GLU A 102 10.43 -33.86 -16.85
N ARG A 103 11.71 -33.74 -16.49
CA ARG A 103 12.41 -34.76 -15.72
C ARG A 103 11.74 -34.99 -14.36
N TYR A 104 11.37 -33.92 -13.61
CA TYR A 104 10.68 -34.07 -12.32
C TYR A 104 9.28 -34.65 -12.49
N SER A 105 8.54 -34.28 -13.54
CA SER A 105 7.25 -34.93 -13.84
C SER A 105 7.40 -36.44 -14.01
N ARG A 106 8.38 -36.88 -14.78
CA ARG A 106 8.61 -38.30 -15.03
C ARG A 106 9.10 -39.05 -13.78
N THR A 107 10.09 -38.51 -13.03
CA THR A 107 10.66 -39.19 -11.87
C THR A 107 9.70 -39.24 -10.68
N SER A 108 8.79 -38.28 -10.57
CA SER A 108 7.72 -38.25 -9.57
C SER A 108 6.46 -39.03 -9.98
N HIS A 109 6.47 -39.76 -11.12
CA HIS A 109 5.28 -40.41 -11.69
C HIS A 109 4.10 -39.47 -11.85
N ALA A 110 4.35 -38.25 -12.35
CA ALA A 110 3.40 -37.16 -12.56
C ALA A 110 2.73 -36.65 -11.26
N ALA A 111 3.29 -36.89 -10.08
CA ALA A 111 2.86 -36.21 -8.86
C ALA A 111 3.25 -34.72 -8.89
N PHE A 112 4.31 -34.36 -9.60
CA PHE A 112 4.59 -33.01 -10.08
C PHE A 112 4.43 -32.98 -11.59
N ASP A 113 3.73 -32.00 -12.12
CA ASP A 113 3.70 -31.70 -13.56
C ASP A 113 3.44 -30.21 -13.75
N ALA A 114 4.33 -29.52 -14.46
CA ALA A 114 4.15 -28.08 -14.74
C ALA A 114 2.98 -27.80 -15.69
N ARG A 115 2.47 -28.81 -16.43
CA ARG A 115 1.36 -28.69 -17.40
C ARG A 115 -0.02 -28.80 -16.74
N VAL A 116 -0.16 -28.32 -15.52
CA VAL A 116 -1.41 -28.33 -14.73
C VAL A 116 -2.32 -27.12 -15.01
N GLY A 117 -1.95 -26.26 -15.94
CA GLY A 117 -2.64 -25.00 -16.18
C GLY A 117 -4.14 -25.15 -16.40
N ALA A 118 -4.58 -26.12 -17.19
CA ALA A 118 -6.01 -26.37 -17.39
C ALA A 118 -6.76 -26.71 -16.07
N LEU A 119 -6.11 -27.38 -15.14
CA LEU A 119 -6.66 -27.65 -13.81
C LEU A 119 -6.68 -26.39 -12.95
N VAL A 120 -5.63 -25.54 -13.02
CA VAL A 120 -5.60 -24.24 -12.35
C VAL A 120 -6.79 -23.37 -12.78
N ASP A 121 -7.12 -23.35 -14.07
CA ASP A 121 -8.28 -22.64 -14.58
C ASP A 121 -9.60 -23.27 -14.13
N ALA A 122 -9.74 -24.60 -14.19
CA ALA A 122 -10.95 -25.31 -13.80
C ALA A 122 -11.30 -25.10 -12.31
N TRP A 123 -10.31 -25.06 -11.42
CA TRP A 123 -10.47 -24.80 -9.98
C TRP A 123 -10.47 -23.29 -9.66
N ASP A 124 -10.38 -22.42 -10.66
CA ASP A 124 -10.27 -20.95 -10.50
C ASP A 124 -9.23 -20.53 -9.44
N LEU A 125 -8.06 -21.21 -9.41
CA LEU A 125 -7.02 -20.95 -8.40
C LEU A 125 -6.39 -19.55 -8.51
N ARG A 126 -6.66 -18.85 -9.60
CA ARG A 126 -6.20 -17.48 -9.87
C ARG A 126 -7.24 -16.42 -9.56
N GLY A 127 -8.47 -16.84 -9.27
CA GLY A 127 -9.62 -16.00 -8.91
C GLY A 127 -10.10 -16.25 -7.48
N ALA A 128 -11.41 -16.36 -7.33
CA ALA A 128 -12.06 -16.60 -6.05
C ALA A 128 -12.01 -18.07 -5.57
N GLY A 129 -11.70 -18.98 -6.50
CA GLY A 129 -11.78 -20.41 -6.30
C GLY A 129 -13.19 -20.97 -6.54
N ASP A 130 -13.30 -22.04 -7.31
CA ASP A 130 -14.58 -22.72 -7.57
C ASP A 130 -14.36 -24.24 -7.64
N VAL A 131 -15.41 -25.01 -7.34
CA VAL A 131 -15.38 -26.48 -7.49
C VAL A 131 -15.88 -26.82 -8.89
N PRO A 132 -15.01 -27.34 -9.79
CA PRO A 132 -15.41 -27.60 -11.15
C PRO A 132 -16.46 -28.70 -11.25
N ALA A 133 -17.41 -28.56 -12.15
CA ALA A 133 -18.32 -29.66 -12.48
C ALA A 133 -17.54 -30.87 -13.03
N ALA A 134 -18.06 -32.09 -12.80
CA ALA A 134 -17.36 -33.34 -13.17
C ALA A 134 -16.93 -33.37 -14.66
N ARG A 135 -17.70 -32.76 -15.57
CA ARG A 135 -17.38 -32.65 -16.99
C ARG A 135 -16.21 -31.71 -17.26
N GLU A 136 -16.17 -30.58 -16.55
CA GLU A 136 -15.11 -29.57 -16.64
C GLU A 136 -13.80 -30.11 -16.10
N LEU A 137 -13.85 -30.77 -14.94
CA LEU A 137 -12.70 -31.43 -14.34
C LEU A 137 -12.12 -32.50 -15.26
N LEU A 138 -12.98 -33.32 -15.91
CA LEU A 138 -12.52 -34.32 -16.86
C LEU A 138 -11.86 -33.68 -18.09
N ALA A 139 -12.42 -32.59 -18.62
CA ALA A 139 -11.84 -31.85 -19.74
C ALA A 139 -10.47 -31.23 -19.37
N ALA A 140 -10.37 -30.60 -18.19
CA ALA A 140 -9.13 -30.02 -17.69
C ALA A 140 -8.05 -31.07 -17.44
N ARG A 141 -8.43 -32.21 -16.88
CA ARG A 141 -7.52 -33.34 -16.68
C ARG A 141 -6.98 -33.90 -17.99
N ASN A 142 -7.82 -34.02 -19.02
CA ASN A 142 -7.39 -34.44 -20.37
C ASN A 142 -6.44 -33.42 -21.02
N ALA A 143 -6.55 -32.14 -20.67
CA ALA A 143 -5.67 -31.06 -21.12
C ALA A 143 -4.43 -30.86 -20.24
N THR A 144 -4.11 -31.83 -19.36
CA THR A 144 -2.96 -31.82 -18.45
C THR A 144 -1.95 -32.91 -18.85
N GLY A 145 -0.67 -32.67 -18.59
CA GLY A 145 0.41 -33.62 -18.79
C GLY A 145 0.90 -33.76 -20.23
N ALA A 146 1.79 -34.75 -20.43
CA ALA A 146 2.55 -34.94 -21.68
C ALA A 146 1.66 -35.19 -22.92
N GLY A 147 0.48 -35.76 -22.75
CA GLY A 147 -0.48 -36.00 -23.83
C GLY A 147 -1.12 -34.71 -24.36
N ALA A 148 -1.23 -33.69 -23.53
CA ALA A 148 -1.82 -32.41 -23.88
C ALA A 148 -0.79 -31.37 -24.36
N MET A 149 0.45 -31.47 -23.85
CA MET A 149 1.58 -30.61 -24.26
C MET A 149 2.88 -31.39 -24.07
N SER A 150 3.69 -31.51 -25.12
CA SER A 150 4.98 -32.19 -25.07
C SER A 150 6.14 -31.22 -24.96
N ILE A 151 7.17 -31.60 -24.23
CA ILE A 151 8.46 -30.93 -24.11
C ILE A 151 9.52 -31.89 -24.58
N ASP A 152 10.30 -31.54 -25.59
CA ASP A 152 11.43 -32.38 -26.06
C ASP A 152 12.61 -32.22 -25.08
N GLU A 153 12.96 -33.29 -24.39
CA GLU A 153 13.99 -33.27 -23.33
C GLU A 153 15.38 -32.86 -23.83
N ARG A 154 15.68 -33.00 -25.10
CA ARG A 154 16.99 -32.69 -25.69
C ARG A 154 17.08 -31.22 -26.12
N THR A 155 15.98 -30.65 -26.58
CA THR A 155 15.96 -29.31 -27.21
C THR A 155 15.15 -28.29 -26.45
N GLY A 156 14.31 -28.73 -25.49
CA GLY A 156 13.35 -27.86 -24.78
C GLY A 156 12.20 -27.36 -25.65
N VAL A 157 12.10 -27.82 -26.92
CA VAL A 157 11.02 -27.43 -27.82
C VAL A 157 9.69 -27.90 -27.25
N VAL A 158 8.72 -26.99 -27.24
CA VAL A 158 7.37 -27.23 -26.70
C VAL A 158 6.37 -27.31 -27.85
N VAL A 159 5.46 -28.30 -27.81
CA VAL A 159 4.34 -28.42 -28.71
C VAL A 159 3.04 -28.60 -27.93
N ARG A 160 2.09 -27.69 -28.12
CA ARG A 160 0.75 -27.82 -27.55
C ARG A 160 -0.08 -28.74 -28.46
N HIS A 161 -0.74 -29.74 -27.87
CA HIS A 161 -1.62 -30.70 -28.57
C HIS A 161 -3.10 -30.40 -28.34
N MET A 162 -3.41 -29.67 -27.24
CA MET A 162 -4.78 -29.31 -26.87
C MET A 162 -4.90 -27.79 -26.60
N PRO A 163 -6.02 -27.14 -26.97
CA PRO A 163 -6.19 -25.70 -26.83
C PRO A 163 -6.16 -25.19 -25.37
N ALA A 164 -6.64 -26.01 -24.43
CA ALA A 164 -6.68 -25.68 -23.02
C ALA A 164 -5.39 -26.00 -22.26
N ALA A 165 -4.39 -26.64 -22.90
CA ALA A 165 -3.15 -27.01 -22.26
C ALA A 165 -2.22 -25.79 -22.11
N TRP A 166 -1.69 -25.57 -20.91
CA TRP A 166 -0.67 -24.57 -20.65
C TRP A 166 0.19 -24.91 -19.42
N ILE A 167 1.39 -24.34 -19.37
CA ILE A 167 2.38 -24.53 -18.30
C ILE A 167 2.13 -23.51 -17.20
N ASP A 168 1.92 -23.97 -15.96
CA ASP A 168 1.97 -23.17 -14.75
C ASP A 168 3.35 -23.25 -14.09
N THR A 169 3.90 -22.09 -13.75
CA THR A 169 5.25 -21.98 -13.17
C THR A 169 5.26 -22.06 -11.65
N GLY A 170 4.10 -22.23 -11.00
CA GLY A 170 3.92 -22.17 -9.56
C GLY A 170 4.76 -23.17 -8.75
N GLY A 171 5.05 -24.35 -9.30
CA GLY A 171 5.78 -25.42 -8.61
C GLY A 171 7.27 -25.49 -8.89
N PHE A 172 7.85 -24.55 -9.70
CA PHE A 172 9.29 -24.50 -9.98
C PHE A 172 9.85 -23.09 -10.19
N GLY A 173 8.97 -22.12 -10.35
CA GLY A 173 9.37 -20.75 -10.72
C GLY A 173 10.13 -20.04 -9.61
N LYS A 174 9.75 -20.23 -8.36
CA LYS A 174 10.50 -19.69 -7.22
C LYS A 174 11.90 -20.31 -7.13
N GLY A 175 11.98 -21.62 -7.32
CA GLY A 175 13.24 -22.32 -7.39
C GLY A 175 14.16 -21.81 -8.51
N ALA A 176 13.61 -21.55 -9.71
CA ALA A 176 14.35 -20.95 -10.82
C ALA A 176 14.90 -19.58 -10.48
N ALA A 177 14.09 -18.71 -9.87
CA ALA A 177 14.51 -17.38 -9.45
C ALA A 177 15.60 -17.42 -8.38
N LEU A 178 15.46 -18.29 -7.37
CA LEU A 178 16.48 -18.48 -6.33
C LEU A 178 17.78 -19.04 -6.88
N ARG A 179 17.74 -19.97 -7.85
CA ARG A 179 18.94 -20.48 -8.54
C ARG A 179 19.70 -19.36 -9.27
N ALA A 180 18.96 -18.51 -9.98
CA ALA A 180 19.55 -17.37 -10.67
C ALA A 180 20.14 -16.35 -9.68
N ALA A 181 19.44 -16.08 -8.59
CA ALA A 181 19.90 -15.24 -7.50
C ALA A 181 21.16 -15.80 -6.81
N ALA A 182 21.21 -17.12 -6.56
CA ALA A 182 22.40 -17.79 -6.00
C ALA A 182 23.62 -17.62 -6.90
N ARG A 183 23.47 -17.88 -8.21
CA ARG A 183 24.55 -17.67 -9.19
C ARG A 183 25.00 -16.20 -9.24
N ARG A 184 24.07 -15.27 -9.08
CA ARG A 184 24.39 -13.84 -9.04
C ARG A 184 25.24 -13.50 -7.84
N LEU A 185 24.91 -14.01 -6.65
CA LEU A 185 25.71 -13.85 -5.43
C LEU A 185 27.14 -14.42 -5.59
N GLU A 186 27.26 -15.58 -6.24
CA GLU A 186 28.58 -16.17 -6.55
C GLU A 186 29.42 -15.25 -7.46
N VAL A 187 28.80 -14.70 -8.52
CA VAL A 187 29.48 -13.75 -9.43
C VAL A 187 29.87 -12.46 -8.71
N ASP A 188 29.05 -12.00 -7.77
CA ASP A 188 29.33 -10.80 -6.96
C ASP A 188 30.34 -11.06 -5.83
N GLY A 189 30.79 -12.32 -5.66
CA GLY A 189 31.78 -12.69 -4.64
C GLY A 189 31.21 -12.64 -3.21
N VAL A 190 29.92 -12.87 -3.03
CA VAL A 190 29.26 -12.88 -1.72
C VAL A 190 29.39 -14.26 -1.09
N ASP A 191 30.08 -14.36 0.04
CA ASP A 191 30.25 -15.61 0.76
C ASP A 191 29.05 -15.98 1.64
N ARG A 192 28.25 -14.98 2.06
CA ARG A 192 27.15 -15.22 3.00
C ARG A 192 25.92 -14.38 2.69
N ALA A 193 24.82 -15.06 2.39
CA ALA A 193 23.51 -14.43 2.15
C ALA A 193 22.36 -15.39 2.50
N LEU A 194 21.20 -14.82 2.84
CA LEU A 194 19.95 -15.55 2.97
C LEU A 194 18.89 -14.85 2.10
N ILE A 195 18.29 -15.61 1.19
CA ILE A 195 17.19 -15.12 0.35
C ILE A 195 15.93 -15.90 0.70
N ASP A 196 14.84 -15.21 0.98
CA ASP A 196 13.50 -15.75 1.18
C ASP A 196 12.58 -15.23 0.07
N LEU A 197 12.09 -16.12 -0.77
CA LEU A 197 11.13 -15.84 -1.82
C LEU A 197 9.82 -16.59 -1.54
N GLY A 198 8.91 -15.93 -0.84
CA GLY A 198 7.60 -16.50 -0.53
C GLY A 198 7.67 -17.80 0.26
N GLY A 199 8.59 -17.93 1.21
CA GLY A 199 8.77 -19.08 2.08
C GLY A 199 9.70 -20.16 1.53
N GLN A 200 10.18 -20.07 0.28
CA GLN A 200 11.32 -20.85 -0.19
C GLN A 200 12.61 -20.06 0.04
N LEU A 201 13.62 -20.72 0.59
CA LEU A 201 14.86 -20.10 1.02
C LEU A 201 16.05 -20.55 0.17
N TRP A 202 17.02 -19.64 -0.05
CA TRP A 202 18.38 -19.97 -0.42
C TRP A 202 19.35 -19.50 0.66
N ALA A 203 20.16 -20.40 1.21
CA ALA A 203 21.09 -20.10 2.29
C ALA A 203 22.54 -20.21 1.79
N GLN A 204 23.10 -19.12 1.25
CA GLN A 204 24.52 -19.03 0.92
C GLN A 204 25.36 -18.94 2.19
N GLY A 205 26.41 -19.74 2.31
CA GLY A 205 27.24 -19.75 3.51
C GLY A 205 28.16 -20.96 3.59
N SER A 206 28.70 -21.18 4.78
CA SER A 206 29.59 -22.31 5.06
C SER A 206 29.16 -23.07 6.33
N ALA A 207 29.64 -24.28 6.51
CA ALA A 207 29.38 -25.10 7.70
C ALA A 207 29.83 -24.41 9.01
N GLN A 208 30.83 -23.52 8.96
CA GLN A 208 31.33 -22.80 10.13
C GLN A 208 30.40 -21.65 10.55
N LYS A 209 29.57 -21.13 9.61
CA LYS A 209 28.64 -20.03 9.86
C LYS A 209 27.31 -20.29 9.14
N PRO A 210 26.55 -21.35 9.54
CA PRO A 210 25.29 -21.70 8.89
C PRO A 210 24.19 -20.67 9.17
N TRP A 211 23.08 -20.80 8.46
CA TRP A 211 21.85 -20.05 8.71
C TRP A 211 20.87 -20.91 9.49
N SER A 212 20.29 -20.35 10.56
CA SER A 212 19.21 -21.01 11.30
C SER A 212 17.87 -20.76 10.61
N VAL A 213 17.23 -21.83 10.16
CA VAL A 213 15.91 -21.83 9.52
C VAL A 213 14.93 -22.59 10.41
N TYR A 214 13.74 -22.01 10.61
CA TYR A 214 12.70 -22.62 11.43
C TYR A 214 11.57 -23.15 10.58
N ILE A 215 11.16 -24.40 10.84
CA ILE A 215 10.01 -25.01 10.20
C ILE A 215 8.79 -24.82 11.10
N ALA A 216 7.72 -24.29 10.51
CA ALA A 216 6.47 -24.03 11.22
C ALA A 216 5.58 -25.27 11.32
N HIS A 217 4.73 -25.32 12.33
CA HIS A 217 3.67 -26.33 12.44
C HIS A 217 2.69 -26.22 11.26
N PRO A 218 2.32 -27.31 10.59
CA PRO A 218 1.48 -27.26 9.39
C PRO A 218 0.11 -26.58 9.57
N GLU A 219 -0.48 -26.64 10.77
CA GLU A 219 -1.77 -26.02 11.10
C GLU A 219 -1.64 -24.71 11.88
N GLN A 220 -0.47 -24.44 12.50
CA GLN A 220 -0.22 -23.31 13.38
C GLN A 220 1.06 -22.59 12.97
N ARG A 221 1.01 -21.76 11.95
CA ARG A 221 2.19 -21.10 11.32
C ARG A 221 3.12 -20.36 12.29
N GLN A 222 2.60 -19.87 13.39
CA GLN A 222 3.41 -19.17 14.41
C GLN A 222 4.17 -20.11 15.34
N ARG A 223 3.81 -21.40 15.37
CA ARG A 223 4.47 -22.41 16.18
C ARG A 223 5.63 -23.03 15.41
N ARG A 224 6.83 -22.80 15.86
CA ARG A 224 8.05 -23.45 15.35
C ARG A 224 8.12 -24.86 15.89
N VAL A 225 8.40 -25.85 15.03
CA VAL A 225 8.43 -27.26 15.40
C VAL A 225 9.76 -27.94 15.10
N ALA A 226 10.57 -27.36 14.23
CA ALA A 226 11.94 -27.85 13.97
C ALA A 226 12.85 -26.64 13.68
N ARG A 227 14.16 -26.81 13.91
CA ARG A 227 15.21 -25.88 13.53
C ARG A 227 16.25 -26.60 12.70
N LEU A 228 16.54 -26.02 11.55
CA LEU A 228 17.59 -26.45 10.65
C LEU A 228 18.76 -25.48 10.71
N GLU A 229 20.00 -25.99 10.62
CA GLU A 229 21.16 -25.17 10.31
C GLU A 229 21.67 -25.54 8.91
N VAL A 230 21.53 -24.58 7.99
CA VAL A 230 21.73 -24.80 6.55
C VAL A 230 22.77 -23.87 5.95
N HIS A 231 23.47 -24.36 4.93
CA HIS A 231 24.44 -23.60 4.16
C HIS A 231 24.62 -24.21 2.76
N GLY A 232 24.73 -23.39 1.73
CA GLY A 232 24.90 -23.81 0.34
C GLY A 232 23.72 -24.59 -0.22
N VAL A 233 22.52 -24.41 0.35
CA VAL A 233 21.31 -25.16 -0.01
C VAL A 233 20.07 -24.28 -0.05
N SER A 234 19.06 -24.78 -0.76
CA SER A 234 17.69 -24.25 -0.74
C SER A 234 16.82 -25.10 0.19
N VAL A 235 15.86 -24.45 0.85
CA VAL A 235 14.84 -25.09 1.69
C VAL A 235 13.47 -24.70 1.14
N ALA A 236 12.71 -25.67 0.68
CA ALA A 236 11.35 -25.49 0.16
C ALA A 236 10.34 -26.28 1.00
N THR A 237 9.22 -25.68 1.35
CA THR A 237 8.14 -26.34 2.09
C THR A 237 6.83 -26.26 1.31
N SER A 238 6.18 -27.39 1.11
CA SER A 238 4.83 -27.49 0.55
C SER A 238 3.83 -27.95 1.60
N GLY A 239 2.66 -27.30 1.66
CA GLY A 239 1.61 -27.61 2.62
C GLY A 239 0.33 -26.82 2.31
N THR A 240 -0.78 -27.16 2.98
CA THR A 240 -2.09 -26.50 2.78
C THR A 240 -2.28 -25.25 3.61
N SER A 241 -1.34 -24.91 4.50
CA SER A 241 -1.47 -23.75 5.39
C SER A 241 -1.30 -22.39 4.69
N GLU A 242 -0.82 -22.35 3.44
CA GLU A 242 -0.48 -21.10 2.76
C GLU A 242 -1.62 -20.51 1.95
N ARG A 243 -2.30 -21.32 1.15
CA ARG A 243 -3.46 -20.90 0.35
C ARG A 243 -4.49 -22.03 0.35
N PHE A 244 -5.75 -21.67 0.40
CA PHE A 244 -6.88 -22.61 0.31
C PHE A 244 -8.05 -21.90 -0.38
N ILE A 245 -8.95 -22.71 -0.94
CA ILE A 245 -10.22 -22.28 -1.48
C ILE A 245 -11.31 -22.69 -0.49
N GLU A 246 -12.26 -21.81 -0.22
CA GLU A 246 -13.48 -22.15 0.50
C GLU A 246 -14.64 -22.18 -0.50
N ALA A 247 -15.08 -23.37 -0.88
CA ALA A 247 -16.18 -23.58 -1.80
C ALA A 247 -17.08 -24.71 -1.29
N GLU A 248 -18.39 -24.57 -1.45
CA GLU A 248 -19.42 -25.52 -1.00
C GLU A 248 -19.33 -25.89 0.49
N GLY A 249 -18.85 -24.96 1.34
CA GLY A 249 -18.67 -25.21 2.78
C GLY A 249 -17.49 -26.11 3.14
N MET A 250 -16.66 -26.44 2.18
CA MET A 250 -15.44 -27.23 2.34
C MET A 250 -14.21 -26.39 2.04
N ARG A 251 -13.08 -26.80 2.61
CA ARG A 251 -11.77 -26.16 2.44
C ARG A 251 -10.87 -27.03 1.57
N TRP A 252 -10.44 -26.48 0.42
CA TRP A 252 -9.63 -27.17 -0.55
C TRP A 252 -8.23 -26.55 -0.61
N GLY A 253 -7.19 -27.40 -0.70
CA GLY A 253 -5.82 -26.93 -0.89
C GLY A 253 -5.60 -26.40 -2.30
N HIS A 254 -4.61 -25.51 -2.47
CA HIS A 254 -4.24 -24.94 -3.77
C HIS A 254 -3.27 -25.83 -4.57
N ILE A 255 -2.71 -26.89 -3.95
CA ILE A 255 -1.80 -27.83 -4.62
C ILE A 255 -2.64 -28.93 -5.24
N LEU A 256 -2.58 -29.04 -6.58
CA LEU A 256 -3.35 -30.00 -7.35
C LEU A 256 -2.56 -31.27 -7.59
N ASP A 257 -3.21 -32.43 -7.54
CA ASP A 257 -2.68 -33.70 -8.03
C ASP A 257 -2.96 -33.84 -9.54
N PRO A 258 -1.95 -33.74 -10.40
CA PRO A 258 -2.15 -33.82 -11.86
C PRO A 258 -2.74 -35.15 -12.31
N ARG A 259 -2.53 -36.23 -11.53
CA ARG A 259 -2.98 -37.60 -11.82
C ARG A 259 -4.51 -37.73 -11.67
N THR A 260 -5.07 -37.05 -10.68
CA THR A 260 -6.50 -37.12 -10.36
C THR A 260 -7.28 -35.89 -10.81
N GLY A 261 -6.60 -34.76 -10.96
CA GLY A 261 -7.18 -33.42 -11.20
C GLY A 261 -7.78 -32.78 -9.96
N GLN A 262 -7.69 -33.42 -8.78
CA GLN A 262 -8.22 -32.94 -7.51
C GLN A 262 -7.12 -32.21 -6.70
N PRO A 263 -7.48 -31.31 -5.78
CA PRO A 263 -6.55 -30.84 -4.77
C PRO A 263 -6.00 -31.99 -3.94
N ALA A 264 -4.69 -31.95 -3.66
CA ALA A 264 -4.05 -32.92 -2.78
C ALA A 264 -4.68 -32.88 -1.38
N PRO A 265 -4.91 -34.01 -0.72
CA PRO A 265 -5.45 -34.05 0.64
C PRO A 265 -4.60 -33.24 1.62
N ALA A 266 -5.26 -32.58 2.55
CA ALA A 266 -4.58 -31.88 3.64
C ALA A 266 -4.09 -32.92 4.67
N TRP A 267 -2.78 -33.11 4.80
CA TRP A 267 -2.21 -34.06 5.76
C TRP A 267 -1.10 -33.44 6.62
N GLY A 268 -0.65 -32.22 6.28
CA GLY A 268 0.44 -31.56 6.96
C GLY A 268 1.33 -30.78 6.01
N SER A 269 2.65 -31.01 6.08
CA SER A 269 3.63 -30.38 5.18
C SER A 269 4.82 -31.25 4.94
N VAL A 270 5.54 -31.01 3.84
CA VAL A 270 6.85 -31.59 3.55
C VAL A 270 7.84 -30.47 3.25
N THR A 271 9.02 -30.54 3.88
CA THR A 271 10.15 -29.67 3.64
C THR A 271 11.26 -30.45 2.94
N VAL A 272 11.75 -29.91 1.83
CA VAL A 272 12.88 -30.49 1.07
C VAL A 272 14.08 -29.53 1.17
N VAL A 273 15.26 -30.14 1.43
CA VAL A 273 16.56 -29.45 1.40
C VAL A 273 17.34 -29.98 0.22
N SER A 274 17.79 -29.11 -0.68
CA SER A 274 18.62 -29.49 -1.84
C SER A 274 19.63 -28.40 -2.17
N ALA A 275 20.76 -28.76 -2.72
CA ALA A 275 21.74 -27.84 -3.28
C ALA A 275 21.17 -27.08 -4.51
N ASP A 276 20.13 -27.61 -5.13
CA ASP A 276 19.46 -26.99 -6.28
C ASP A 276 18.08 -26.43 -5.88
N PRO A 277 17.86 -25.10 -5.96
CA PRO A 277 16.57 -24.50 -5.62
C PRO A 277 15.39 -24.99 -6.47
N VAL A 278 15.58 -25.32 -7.75
CA VAL A 278 14.51 -25.84 -8.62
C VAL A 278 14.11 -27.25 -8.19
N GLU A 279 15.09 -28.08 -7.84
CA GLU A 279 14.84 -29.41 -7.28
C GLU A 279 14.05 -29.34 -5.98
N ALA A 280 14.47 -28.46 -5.05
CA ALA A 280 13.77 -28.29 -3.77
C ALA A 280 12.30 -27.91 -3.98
N ASP A 281 11.99 -26.95 -4.87
CA ASP A 281 10.63 -26.48 -5.17
C ASP A 281 9.76 -27.59 -5.79
N ALA A 282 10.27 -28.24 -6.86
CA ALA A 282 9.55 -29.26 -7.59
C ALA A 282 9.30 -30.51 -6.73
N LEU A 283 10.31 -30.95 -5.98
CA LEU A 283 10.20 -32.16 -5.13
C LEU A 283 9.35 -31.91 -3.88
N ALA A 284 9.39 -30.73 -3.28
CA ALA A 284 8.48 -30.40 -2.18
C ALA A 284 7.01 -30.49 -2.64
N THR A 285 6.69 -30.00 -3.85
CA THR A 285 5.36 -30.14 -4.46
C THR A 285 5.02 -31.59 -4.75
N ALA A 286 5.93 -32.36 -5.39
CA ALA A 286 5.72 -33.77 -5.73
C ALA A 286 5.45 -34.61 -4.49
N LEU A 287 6.30 -34.52 -3.46
CA LEU A 287 6.19 -35.30 -2.23
C LEU A 287 4.94 -34.94 -1.44
N TYR A 288 4.51 -33.67 -1.48
CA TYR A 288 3.25 -33.27 -0.89
C TYR A 288 2.05 -33.93 -1.58
N VAL A 289 2.03 -33.93 -2.91
CA VAL A 289 0.98 -34.58 -3.72
C VAL A 289 0.95 -36.11 -3.50
N MET A 290 2.10 -36.77 -3.40
CA MET A 290 2.19 -38.19 -3.07
C MET A 290 1.60 -38.50 -1.68
N GLY A 291 1.63 -37.55 -0.77
CA GLY A 291 1.25 -37.76 0.63
C GLY A 291 2.32 -38.51 1.44
N PRO A 292 2.10 -38.68 2.76
CA PRO A 292 3.16 -39.12 3.66
C PRO A 292 3.62 -40.58 3.43
N GLN A 293 2.74 -41.45 2.98
CA GLN A 293 3.11 -42.87 2.75
C GLN A 293 3.86 -43.06 1.44
N GLU A 294 3.30 -42.61 0.32
CA GLU A 294 3.92 -42.72 -1.01
C GLU A 294 5.19 -41.88 -1.07
N GLY A 295 5.15 -40.62 -0.55
CA GLY A 295 6.29 -39.72 -0.53
C GLY A 295 7.48 -40.27 0.25
N ARG A 296 7.28 -40.84 1.44
CA ARG A 296 8.37 -41.53 2.19
C ARG A 296 8.92 -42.70 1.43
N ALA A 297 8.05 -43.52 0.83
CA ALA A 297 8.49 -44.68 0.05
C ALA A 297 9.28 -44.23 -1.21
N TRP A 298 8.91 -43.12 -1.81
CA TRP A 298 9.67 -42.53 -2.91
C TRP A 298 11.01 -41.99 -2.42
N ALA A 299 11.04 -41.15 -1.38
CA ALA A 299 12.26 -40.59 -0.80
C ALA A 299 13.25 -41.66 -0.30
N ALA A 300 12.77 -42.78 0.23
CA ALA A 300 13.62 -43.89 0.62
C ALA A 300 14.39 -44.55 -0.56
N ARG A 301 13.88 -44.39 -1.79
CA ARG A 301 14.57 -44.87 -3.01
C ARG A 301 15.46 -43.80 -3.65
N HIS A 302 15.40 -42.56 -3.13
CA HIS A 302 16.16 -41.42 -3.60
C HIS A 302 16.93 -40.81 -2.41
N PRO A 303 18.00 -41.49 -1.94
CA PRO A 303 18.74 -41.09 -0.74
C PRO A 303 19.45 -39.74 -0.88
N GLU A 304 19.54 -39.21 -2.10
CA GLU A 304 20.04 -37.87 -2.41
C GLU A 304 19.06 -36.76 -2.05
N VAL A 305 17.80 -37.10 -1.72
CA VAL A 305 16.76 -36.11 -1.39
C VAL A 305 16.55 -36.03 0.13
N ASP A 306 16.87 -34.90 0.71
CA ASP A 306 16.68 -34.62 2.13
C ASP A 306 15.27 -34.04 2.36
N ALA A 307 14.38 -34.84 2.96
CA ALA A 307 12.98 -34.46 3.17
C ALA A 307 12.52 -34.69 4.61
N LEU A 308 11.80 -33.68 5.17
CA LEU A 308 11.13 -33.76 6.47
C LEU A 308 9.60 -33.72 6.24
N PHE A 309 8.90 -34.77 6.70
CA PHE A 309 7.45 -34.89 6.66
C PHE A 309 6.87 -34.56 8.04
N LEU A 310 5.94 -33.63 8.10
CA LEU A 310 5.19 -33.25 9.29
C LEU A 310 3.71 -33.55 9.08
N GLU A 311 3.24 -34.66 9.66
CA GLU A 311 1.84 -35.09 9.60
C GLU A 311 1.08 -34.45 10.78
N ALA A 312 0.04 -33.65 10.49
CA ALA A 312 -0.77 -33.01 11.50
C ALA A 312 -2.23 -33.46 11.36
N GLU A 313 -2.75 -34.08 12.43
CA GLU A 313 -4.15 -34.53 12.49
C GLU A 313 -4.73 -34.22 13.86
N SER A 314 -5.82 -33.42 13.88
CA SER A 314 -6.58 -33.11 15.11
C SER A 314 -5.71 -32.57 16.26
N GLY A 315 -4.67 -31.79 15.95
CA GLY A 315 -3.74 -31.21 16.92
C GLY A 315 -2.58 -32.11 17.34
N ALA A 316 -2.52 -33.35 16.88
CA ALA A 316 -1.36 -34.24 17.01
C ALA A 316 -0.36 -33.95 15.89
N LEU A 317 0.95 -34.01 16.18
CA LEU A 317 2.03 -33.84 15.23
C LEU A 317 2.90 -35.12 15.22
N ALA A 318 3.00 -35.76 14.05
CA ALA A 318 3.98 -36.80 13.80
C ALA A 318 5.05 -36.27 12.82
N ALA A 319 6.29 -36.65 13.02
CA ALA A 319 7.40 -36.24 12.17
C ALA A 319 8.20 -37.48 11.71
N SER A 320 8.62 -37.44 10.47
CA SER A 320 9.55 -38.43 9.89
C SER A 320 10.39 -37.76 8.82
N TRP A 321 11.59 -38.27 8.58
CA TRP A 321 12.52 -37.69 7.61
C TRP A 321 13.41 -38.75 6.96
N THR A 322 14.06 -38.33 5.87
CA THR A 322 15.11 -39.16 5.22
C THR A 322 16.42 -39.08 6.01
N GLY A 323 17.30 -40.08 5.83
CA GLY A 323 18.56 -40.13 6.57
C GLY A 323 19.47 -38.91 6.39
N GLY A 324 19.48 -38.30 5.21
CA GLY A 324 20.25 -37.07 4.93
C GLY A 324 19.76 -35.84 5.65
N MET A 325 18.48 -35.73 6.00
CA MET A 325 17.91 -34.63 6.73
C MET A 325 18.53 -34.44 8.13
N GLU A 326 19.03 -35.47 8.76
CA GLU A 326 19.64 -35.42 10.11
C GLU A 326 20.84 -34.46 10.17
N GLN A 327 21.57 -34.28 9.08
CA GLN A 327 22.71 -33.34 9.06
C GLN A 327 22.30 -31.88 9.22
N TRP A 328 21.05 -31.53 8.88
CA TRP A 328 20.50 -30.19 8.93
C TRP A 328 19.70 -29.94 10.23
N LEU A 329 19.13 -30.98 10.85
CA LEU A 329 18.28 -30.90 12.02
C LEU A 329 19.09 -30.66 13.30
N VAL A 330 18.86 -29.49 13.93
CA VAL A 330 19.41 -29.17 15.27
C VAL A 330 18.37 -29.47 16.34
N ASP A 331 17.15 -28.98 16.14
CA ASP A 331 16.02 -29.27 17.02
C ASP A 331 15.00 -30.08 16.20
N ALA A 332 14.95 -31.39 16.46
CA ALA A 332 14.01 -32.29 15.81
C ALA A 332 12.57 -32.05 16.32
N PRO A 333 11.56 -32.21 15.45
CA PRO A 333 10.16 -32.11 15.88
C PRO A 333 9.85 -33.14 16.97
N VAL A 334 9.29 -32.68 18.11
CA VAL A 334 8.82 -33.54 19.18
C VAL A 334 7.40 -34.00 18.83
N PRO A 335 7.17 -35.30 18.58
CA PRO A 335 5.83 -35.83 18.37
C PRO A 335 4.92 -35.50 19.55
N SER A 336 3.78 -34.86 19.29
CA SER A 336 2.78 -34.63 20.32
C SER A 336 1.57 -35.52 20.04
N THR A 337 1.26 -36.41 20.97
CA THR A 337 -0.02 -37.13 20.96
C THR A 337 -1.13 -36.20 21.44
N ALA A 338 -2.35 -36.33 20.86
CA ALA A 338 -3.53 -35.62 21.40
C ALA A 338 -3.66 -35.91 22.92
N PRO A 339 -4.08 -34.97 23.75
CA PRO A 339 -3.97 -35.10 25.20
C PRO A 339 -4.86 -36.24 25.70
N ALA A 340 -4.22 -37.35 26.08
CA ALA A 340 -4.81 -38.32 27.00
C ALA A 340 -4.96 -37.62 28.38
N GLN A 341 -6.12 -37.78 28.99
CA GLN A 341 -6.43 -37.22 30.31
C GLN A 341 -5.27 -37.44 31.30
N ALA A 342 -4.71 -36.33 31.78
CA ALA A 342 -3.57 -36.33 32.69
C ALA A 342 -3.95 -36.90 34.06
N PRO A 343 -3.06 -37.69 34.71
CA PRO A 343 -3.22 -38.03 36.12
C PRO A 343 -3.04 -36.78 36.99
N THR A 344 -3.92 -36.63 37.94
CA THR A 344 -3.95 -35.55 38.93
C THR A 344 -2.66 -35.54 39.76
N GLN A 345 -1.68 -34.73 39.38
CA GLN A 345 -0.62 -34.28 40.29
C GLN A 345 -1.09 -33.01 41.00
N GLN A 346 -0.86 -32.98 42.33
CA GLN A 346 -1.11 -31.79 43.16
C GLN A 346 -0.34 -30.60 42.60
N VAL A 347 -1.08 -29.66 42.13
CA VAL A 347 -0.56 -28.50 41.41
C VAL A 347 -0.31 -27.38 42.44
N ASP A 348 0.90 -26.84 42.41
CA ASP A 348 1.28 -25.63 43.18
C ASP A 348 0.53 -24.41 42.61
N THR A 349 -0.62 -24.12 43.21
CA THR A 349 -1.54 -23.04 42.78
C THR A 349 -0.90 -21.65 42.81
N ALA A 350 0.16 -21.43 43.59
CA ALA A 350 0.88 -20.15 43.62
C ALA A 350 1.76 -19.95 42.36
N ARG A 351 2.30 -21.03 41.83
CA ARG A 351 3.14 -21.01 40.62
C ARG A 351 2.29 -20.89 39.35
N ILE A 352 1.09 -21.48 39.35
CA ILE A 352 0.12 -21.30 38.25
C ILE A 352 -0.40 -19.87 38.22
N ALA A 353 -0.83 -19.30 39.35
CA ALA A 353 -1.27 -17.92 39.42
C ALA A 353 -0.17 -16.91 39.06
N ALA A 354 1.11 -17.27 39.24
CA ALA A 354 2.23 -16.45 38.78
C ALA A 354 2.50 -16.60 37.29
N LEU A 355 2.30 -17.81 36.72
CA LEU A 355 2.38 -18.08 35.29
C LEU A 355 1.18 -17.50 34.54
N GLU A 356 -0.01 -17.60 35.09
CA GLU A 356 -1.24 -16.97 34.52
C GLU A 356 -1.11 -15.46 34.47
N ARG A 357 -0.60 -14.79 35.52
CA ARG A 357 -0.29 -13.36 35.49
C ARG A 357 0.80 -12.98 34.48
N ARG A 358 1.80 -13.86 34.26
CA ARG A 358 2.80 -13.66 33.21
C ARG A 358 2.22 -13.90 31.82
N ILE A 359 1.38 -14.91 31.64
CA ILE A 359 0.66 -15.17 30.39
C ILE A 359 -0.30 -14.02 30.11
N GLU A 360 -1.06 -13.54 31.08
CA GLU A 360 -1.91 -12.35 30.92
C GLU A 360 -1.12 -11.08 30.59
N ALA A 361 0.07 -10.88 31.20
CA ALA A 361 0.93 -9.75 30.87
C ALA A 361 1.54 -9.87 29.46
N VAL A 362 1.97 -11.07 29.07
CA VAL A 362 2.47 -11.37 27.72
C VAL A 362 1.33 -11.34 26.70
N THR A 363 0.13 -11.80 27.04
CA THR A 363 -1.05 -11.73 26.16
C THR A 363 -1.50 -10.28 25.98
N ARG A 364 -1.51 -9.47 27.05
CA ARG A 364 -1.75 -8.02 26.94
C ARG A 364 -0.66 -7.29 26.14
N GLU A 365 0.59 -7.70 26.24
CA GLU A 365 1.68 -7.13 25.44
C GLU A 365 1.63 -7.63 23.99
N LEU A 366 1.26 -8.89 23.74
CA LEU A 366 0.98 -9.42 22.40
C LEU A 366 -0.29 -8.81 21.79
N GLU A 367 -1.31 -8.55 22.59
CA GLU A 367 -2.51 -7.80 22.17
C GLU A 367 -2.17 -6.33 21.85
N ARG A 368 -1.19 -5.75 22.54
CA ARG A 368 -0.63 -4.42 22.25
C ARG A 368 0.27 -4.41 21.00
N LEU A 369 0.92 -5.52 20.71
CA LEU A 369 1.78 -5.72 19.51
C LEU A 369 0.99 -6.25 18.29
N GLN A 370 -0.30 -6.53 18.40
CA GLN A 370 -1.14 -6.88 17.27
C GLN A 370 -1.33 -5.66 16.36
N LEU A 371 -0.52 -5.61 15.31
CA LEU A 371 -0.71 -4.74 14.15
C LEU A 371 -2.18 -4.82 13.70
N GLY A 372 -2.95 -3.76 13.97
CA GLY A 372 -4.34 -3.65 13.52
C GLY A 372 -5.39 -3.34 14.61
N ARG A 373 -5.04 -3.21 15.88
CA ARG A 373 -6.01 -2.88 16.96
C ARG A 373 -6.05 -1.44 17.43
N ASP A 374 -5.21 -0.56 16.91
CA ASP A 374 -5.45 0.87 17.10
C ASP A 374 -6.60 1.30 16.19
N VAL A 375 -7.81 1.17 16.72
CA VAL A 375 -9.01 1.74 16.11
C VAL A 375 -8.76 3.23 15.95
N VAL A 376 -8.79 3.71 14.71
CA VAL A 376 -8.65 5.14 14.43
C VAL A 376 -9.84 5.85 15.07
N GLU A 377 -9.59 6.66 16.08
CA GLU A 377 -10.62 7.53 16.66
C GLU A 377 -10.86 8.68 15.70
N ALA A 378 -12.07 8.79 15.15
CA ALA A 378 -12.42 9.77 14.13
C ALA A 378 -12.25 11.24 14.56
N ASP A 379 -12.13 11.48 15.86
CA ASP A 379 -11.95 12.82 16.44
C ASP A 379 -10.49 13.11 16.85
N SER A 380 -9.54 12.23 16.53
CA SER A 380 -8.14 12.38 16.91
C SER A 380 -7.31 12.92 15.75
N SER A 381 -6.67 14.06 15.93
CA SER A 381 -5.73 14.69 14.99
C SER A 381 -4.41 14.96 15.69
N ILE A 382 -3.29 14.70 15.00
CA ILE A 382 -1.95 14.99 15.50
C ILE A 382 -1.23 15.78 14.41
N GLN A 383 -0.55 16.85 14.80
CA GLN A 383 0.26 17.70 13.92
C GLN A 383 -0.52 18.23 12.68
N GLY A 384 -1.84 18.46 12.84
CA GLY A 384 -2.71 18.98 11.81
C GLY A 384 -3.21 17.98 10.79
N LEU A 385 -2.89 16.71 10.95
CA LEU A 385 -3.30 15.65 10.02
C LEU A 385 -4.61 15.01 10.46
N GLY A 386 -5.34 14.44 9.51
CA GLY A 386 -6.54 13.66 9.77
C GLY A 386 -6.28 12.43 10.65
N PRO A 387 -7.35 11.84 11.23
CA PRO A 387 -7.24 10.72 12.15
C PRO A 387 -6.43 9.53 11.62
N ALA A 388 -6.66 9.10 10.39
CA ALA A 388 -5.96 7.98 9.78
C ALA A 388 -4.51 8.34 9.41
N ALA A 389 -4.27 9.55 8.87
CA ALA A 389 -2.94 10.05 8.55
C ALA A 389 -2.06 10.24 9.81
N SER A 390 -2.67 10.54 10.96
CA SER A 390 -1.98 10.75 12.25
C SER A 390 -1.50 9.47 12.91
N LYS A 391 -1.94 8.30 12.46
CA LYS A 391 -1.67 7.00 13.10
C LYS A 391 -0.17 6.73 13.26
N VAL A 392 0.67 7.20 12.33
CA VAL A 392 2.12 7.01 12.36
C VAL A 392 2.79 7.60 13.60
N TYR A 393 2.24 8.67 14.20
CA TYR A 393 2.81 9.28 15.41
C TYR A 393 2.52 8.46 16.66
N ARG A 394 1.54 7.54 16.63
CA ARG A 394 1.11 6.72 17.77
C ARG A 394 1.80 5.36 17.81
N VAL A 395 2.35 4.88 16.70
CA VAL A 395 3.10 3.62 16.72
C VAL A 395 4.42 3.80 17.47
N ASN A 396 4.86 2.77 18.18
CA ASN A 396 6.11 2.82 18.93
C ASN A 396 7.31 2.88 17.99
N GLN A 397 7.36 2.01 16.98
CA GLN A 397 8.36 1.99 15.92
C GLN A 397 7.86 1.12 14.76
N GLY A 398 8.32 1.39 13.53
CA GLY A 398 8.03 0.59 12.35
C GLY A 398 6.90 1.15 11.49
N VAL A 399 6.23 0.27 10.75
CA VAL A 399 5.22 0.62 9.76
C VAL A 399 3.89 1.01 10.40
N SER A 400 3.28 2.09 9.91
CA SER A 400 1.90 2.48 10.19
C SER A 400 1.11 2.45 8.89
N LEU A 401 -0.03 1.77 8.91
CA LEU A 401 -0.97 1.73 7.78
C LEU A 401 -2.31 2.30 8.23
N GLY A 402 -2.88 3.14 7.41
CA GLY A 402 -4.21 3.71 7.57
C GLY A 402 -4.77 4.08 6.21
N GLY A 403 -6.00 4.55 6.16
CA GLY A 403 -6.57 4.98 4.91
C GLY A 403 -8.03 5.35 5.01
N TYR A 404 -8.59 5.79 3.90
CA TYR A 404 -10.02 6.03 3.77
C TYR A 404 -10.50 5.82 2.34
N GLY A 405 -11.81 5.67 2.19
CA GLY A 405 -12.44 5.65 0.89
C GLY A 405 -13.70 6.49 0.85
N GLU A 406 -14.08 6.93 -0.35
CA GLU A 406 -15.26 7.75 -0.57
C GLU A 406 -15.91 7.44 -1.92
N PHE A 407 -17.23 7.19 -1.90
CA PHE A 407 -18.09 7.15 -3.07
C PHE A 407 -19.02 8.36 -3.06
N LEU A 408 -19.29 8.93 -4.23
CA LEU A 408 -20.17 10.10 -4.38
C LEU A 408 -21.16 9.88 -5.52
N TYR A 409 -22.44 10.05 -5.22
CA TYR A 409 -23.51 10.19 -6.20
C TYR A 409 -23.99 11.63 -6.26
N GLN A 410 -24.08 12.19 -7.47
CA GLN A 410 -24.55 13.55 -7.75
C GLN A 410 -25.72 13.51 -8.75
N ASN A 411 -26.82 14.11 -8.38
CA ASN A 411 -28.01 14.27 -9.24
C ASN A 411 -28.29 15.76 -9.42
N PHE A 412 -28.05 16.27 -10.64
CA PHE A 412 -28.16 17.67 -10.98
C PHE A 412 -29.58 18.01 -11.48
N ALA A 413 -30.07 19.17 -11.11
CA ALA A 413 -31.34 19.70 -11.63
C ALA A 413 -31.27 19.87 -13.16
N ALA A 414 -32.37 19.53 -13.84
CA ALA A 414 -32.49 19.65 -15.28
C ALA A 414 -32.47 21.12 -15.76
N GLN A 415 -32.81 22.06 -14.89
CA GLN A 415 -32.84 23.49 -15.16
C GLN A 415 -31.87 24.27 -14.28
N ARG A 416 -31.34 25.36 -14.83
CA ARG A 416 -30.60 26.37 -14.14
C ARG A 416 -31.54 27.31 -13.36
N GLN A 417 -30.96 28.21 -12.60
CA GLN A 417 -31.65 29.25 -11.86
C GLN A 417 -32.56 30.13 -12.77
N ASP A 418 -32.13 30.45 -13.99
CA ASP A 418 -32.84 31.22 -15.00
C ASP A 418 -33.92 30.39 -15.75
N GLY A 419 -34.13 29.11 -15.42
CA GLY A 419 -35.06 28.21 -16.08
C GLY A 419 -34.52 27.56 -17.36
N SER A 420 -33.36 27.94 -17.85
CA SER A 420 -32.72 27.29 -19.00
C SER A 420 -32.25 25.86 -18.68
N ARG A 421 -32.06 25.06 -19.71
CA ARG A 421 -31.58 23.66 -19.54
C ARG A 421 -30.17 23.66 -18.97
N SER A 422 -29.92 22.92 -17.90
CA SER A 422 -28.61 22.85 -17.25
C SER A 422 -27.56 22.12 -18.09
N GLY A 423 -27.97 21.06 -18.79
CA GLY A 423 -27.05 20.17 -19.53
C GLY A 423 -26.15 19.33 -18.64
N ALA A 424 -26.27 19.46 -17.31
CA ALA A 424 -25.49 18.66 -16.37
C ALA A 424 -25.92 17.19 -16.40
N LEU A 425 -24.97 16.26 -16.30
CA LEU A 425 -25.22 14.82 -16.25
C LEU A 425 -25.01 14.32 -14.82
N ASN A 426 -25.92 13.45 -14.39
CA ASN A 426 -25.79 12.77 -13.10
C ASN A 426 -24.57 11.85 -13.10
N LYS A 427 -23.90 11.73 -11.95
CA LYS A 427 -22.67 10.96 -11.80
C LYS A 427 -22.78 10.04 -10.58
N PHE A 428 -22.18 8.87 -10.70
CA PHE A 428 -21.88 8.01 -9.57
C PHE A 428 -20.40 7.64 -9.68
N ASP A 429 -19.61 8.03 -8.70
CA ASP A 429 -18.17 8.06 -8.75
C ASP A 429 -17.55 7.34 -7.56
N ALA A 430 -16.61 6.44 -7.82
CA ALA A 430 -15.65 5.99 -6.84
C ALA A 430 -14.63 7.12 -6.64
N LEU A 431 -15.03 8.14 -5.83
CA LEU A 431 -14.35 9.43 -5.80
C LEU A 431 -12.89 9.26 -5.43
N ARG A 432 -12.61 8.46 -4.38
CA ARG A 432 -11.23 8.20 -3.96
C ARG A 432 -11.09 6.94 -3.10
N ALA A 433 -9.91 6.33 -3.21
CA ALA A 433 -9.41 5.33 -2.28
C ALA A 433 -7.99 5.75 -1.87
N ILE A 434 -7.76 5.89 -0.57
CA ILE A 434 -6.54 6.45 -0.01
C ILE A 434 -5.86 5.40 0.86
N LEU A 435 -4.54 5.31 0.73
CA LEU A 435 -3.69 4.53 1.59
C LEU A 435 -2.60 5.43 2.21
N TYR A 436 -2.62 5.55 3.53
CA TYR A 436 -1.53 6.14 4.30
C TYR A 436 -0.49 5.09 4.60
N VAL A 437 0.75 5.38 4.23
CA VAL A 437 1.91 4.55 4.56
C VAL A 437 2.89 5.42 5.33
N GLY A 438 3.03 5.12 6.60
CA GLY A 438 3.98 5.78 7.48
C GLY A 438 5.04 4.82 7.99
N TYR A 439 6.19 5.34 8.38
CA TYR A 439 7.26 4.58 9.03
C TYR A 439 7.93 5.43 10.11
N LYS A 440 7.84 4.96 11.34
CA LYS A 440 8.56 5.57 12.46
C LYS A 440 9.90 4.89 12.63
N PHE A 441 10.98 5.55 12.18
CA PHE A 441 12.36 5.03 12.28
C PHE A 441 12.83 4.95 13.72
N ASN A 442 12.51 5.98 14.49
CA ASN A 442 12.76 6.11 15.92
C ASN A 442 11.84 7.21 16.49
N ASP A 443 12.01 7.56 17.77
CA ASP A 443 11.16 8.57 18.43
C ASP A 443 11.26 9.98 17.83
N ARG A 444 12.23 10.24 16.95
CA ARG A 444 12.47 11.56 16.35
C ARG A 444 12.29 11.61 14.84
N LEU A 445 12.52 10.52 14.12
CA LEU A 445 12.47 10.49 12.66
C LEU A 445 11.28 9.68 12.19
N ILE A 446 10.37 10.33 11.45
CA ILE A 446 9.08 9.78 11.03
C ILE A 446 8.91 10.08 9.54
N PHE A 447 8.62 9.06 8.74
CA PHE A 447 8.13 9.19 7.37
C PHE A 447 6.61 9.06 7.35
N ASN A 448 5.94 9.89 6.56
CA ASN A 448 4.51 9.74 6.31
C ASN A 448 4.18 10.06 4.86
N SER A 449 3.25 9.31 4.28
CA SER A 449 2.82 9.50 2.90
C SER A 449 1.35 9.11 2.70
N GLU A 450 0.73 9.73 1.71
CA GLU A 450 -0.62 9.46 1.26
C GLU A 450 -0.60 9.09 -0.23
N LEU A 451 -1.00 7.87 -0.52
CA LEU A 451 -1.23 7.34 -1.87
C LEU A 451 -2.72 7.46 -2.18
N GLU A 452 -3.06 8.21 -3.22
CA GLU A 452 -4.43 8.45 -3.63
C GLU A 452 -4.73 7.79 -4.98
N ILE A 453 -5.89 7.12 -5.06
CA ILE A 453 -6.50 6.66 -6.29
C ILE A 453 -7.82 7.42 -6.45
N GLU A 454 -7.89 8.38 -7.39
CA GLU A 454 -9.11 9.12 -7.72
C GLU A 454 -9.81 8.53 -8.95
N HIS A 455 -11.16 8.55 -8.90
CA HIS A 455 -12.05 8.13 -10.00
C HIS A 455 -11.76 6.71 -10.51
N ALA A 456 -11.23 5.82 -9.64
CA ALA A 456 -10.77 4.47 -9.95
C ALA A 456 -9.76 4.38 -11.12
N LYS A 457 -9.09 5.49 -11.46
CA LYS A 457 -8.24 5.60 -12.65
C LYS A 457 -6.94 6.37 -12.43
N GLU A 458 -6.98 7.47 -11.70
CA GLU A 458 -5.83 8.35 -11.49
C GLU A 458 -5.15 7.99 -10.18
N SER A 459 -3.84 7.79 -10.17
CA SER A 459 -3.06 7.51 -8.96
C SER A 459 -1.93 8.50 -8.81
N PHE A 460 -1.77 9.05 -7.60
CA PHE A 460 -0.73 10.01 -7.26
C PHE A 460 -0.45 10.06 -5.76
N LEU A 461 0.61 10.78 -5.40
CA LEU A 461 0.90 11.14 -4.01
C LEU A 461 0.17 12.43 -3.64
N GLU A 462 -0.59 12.43 -2.53
CA GLU A 462 -1.15 13.65 -1.96
C GLU A 462 -0.12 14.34 -1.07
N PHE A 463 0.61 13.61 -0.24
CA PHE A 463 1.81 14.07 0.44
C PHE A 463 2.84 12.96 0.64
N ALA A 464 4.10 13.35 0.81
CA ALA A 464 5.18 12.46 1.23
C ALA A 464 6.30 13.28 1.86
N TYR A 465 6.57 13.10 3.14
CA TYR A 465 7.53 13.90 3.87
C TYR A 465 8.24 13.11 4.98
N LEU A 466 9.35 13.68 5.43
CA LEU A 466 10.05 13.29 6.64
C LEU A 466 9.86 14.36 7.70
N ASP A 467 9.50 13.94 8.91
CA ASP A 467 9.52 14.75 10.13
C ASP A 467 10.73 14.40 10.96
N TYR A 468 11.40 15.42 11.45
CA TYR A 468 12.42 15.28 12.50
C TYR A 468 12.00 16.08 13.73
N LEU A 469 11.65 15.38 14.80
CA LEU A 469 11.25 15.98 16.07
C LEU A 469 12.49 16.50 16.83
N LEU A 470 12.59 17.82 16.93
CA LEU A 470 13.62 18.50 17.71
C LEU A 470 13.37 18.35 19.21
N SER A 471 12.09 18.35 19.61
CA SER A 471 11.58 18.11 20.94
C SER A 471 10.15 17.53 20.84
N ASP A 472 9.53 17.23 21.98
CA ASP A 472 8.13 16.76 22.01
C ASP A 472 7.13 17.82 21.47
N HIS A 473 7.55 19.08 21.40
CA HIS A 473 6.71 20.22 21.00
C HIS A 473 7.05 20.84 19.66
N VAL A 474 8.23 20.58 19.09
CA VAL A 474 8.71 21.23 17.84
C VAL A 474 9.39 20.23 16.93
N GLY A 475 9.06 20.29 15.66
CA GLY A 475 9.68 19.48 14.62
C GLY A 475 9.98 20.25 13.34
N VAL A 476 10.79 19.64 12.50
CA VAL A 476 11.08 20.06 11.12
C VAL A 476 10.42 19.06 10.19
N ARG A 477 9.74 19.54 9.16
CA ARG A 477 9.09 18.72 8.11
C ARG A 477 9.67 19.08 6.76
N GLY A 478 10.04 18.09 5.94
CA GLY A 478 10.55 18.33 4.60
C GLY A 478 10.07 17.28 3.61
N GLY A 479 9.68 17.72 2.42
CA GLY A 479 9.15 16.86 1.36
C GLY A 479 7.99 17.52 0.61
N MET A 480 7.02 16.73 0.17
CA MET A 480 5.76 17.22 -0.40
C MET A 480 4.75 17.42 0.73
N LEU A 481 4.39 18.66 1.00
CA LEU A 481 3.63 19.12 2.16
C LEU A 481 2.24 19.60 1.75
N LEU A 482 1.23 19.35 2.60
CA LEU A 482 -0.06 20.03 2.50
C LEU A 482 0.10 21.47 2.98
N ALA A 483 -0.41 22.44 2.21
CA ALA A 483 -0.43 23.84 2.62
C ALA A 483 -1.34 24.00 3.84
N PRO A 484 -0.87 24.62 4.95
CA PRO A 484 -1.59 24.63 6.22
C PRO A 484 -2.64 25.76 6.24
N LEU A 485 -3.57 25.76 5.27
CA LEU A 485 -4.63 26.77 5.15
C LEU A 485 -6.01 26.13 5.21
N GLY A 486 -6.95 26.85 5.84
CA GLY A 486 -8.34 26.42 5.97
C GLY A 486 -8.53 25.22 6.91
N LEU A 487 -9.75 24.71 6.98
CA LEU A 487 -10.11 23.56 7.81
C LEU A 487 -9.96 22.23 7.08
N VAL A 488 -10.20 22.20 5.76
CA VAL A 488 -10.35 20.94 5.01
C VAL A 488 -9.09 20.57 4.23
N ASN A 489 -8.09 21.44 4.07
CA ASN A 489 -6.91 21.09 3.31
C ASN A 489 -6.03 20.03 4.02
N GLU A 490 -5.85 20.14 5.33
CA GLU A 490 -5.13 19.16 6.13
C GLU A 490 -6.06 18.06 6.68
N LEU A 491 -7.35 18.40 6.95
CA LEU A 491 -8.35 17.50 7.57
C LEU A 491 -9.44 17.13 6.55
N HIS A 492 -9.07 16.41 5.50
CA HIS A 492 -9.95 16.13 4.35
C HIS A 492 -10.56 14.72 4.31
N GLU A 493 -10.38 13.93 5.37
CA GLU A 493 -10.97 12.60 5.50
C GLU A 493 -12.51 12.68 5.62
N PRO A 494 -13.29 11.80 4.94
CA PRO A 494 -14.75 11.94 4.83
C PRO A 494 -15.51 12.03 6.16
N PRO A 495 -15.16 11.29 7.24
CA PRO A 495 -15.86 11.40 8.52
C PRO A 495 -15.62 12.72 9.26
N VAL A 496 -14.64 13.55 8.85
CA VAL A 496 -14.28 14.79 9.56
C VAL A 496 -15.21 15.94 9.26
N PHE A 497 -15.97 15.90 8.14
CA PHE A 497 -16.89 16.97 7.74
C PHE A 497 -18.27 16.41 7.36
N LEU A 498 -19.35 17.21 7.51
CA LEU A 498 -20.74 16.77 7.37
C LEU A 498 -21.25 16.73 5.92
N GLY A 499 -20.82 17.66 5.07
CA GLY A 499 -21.30 17.75 3.68
C GLY A 499 -20.81 16.60 2.81
N THR A 500 -21.54 16.30 1.75
CA THR A 500 -21.10 15.35 0.71
C THR A 500 -19.91 15.90 -0.07
N GLU A 501 -19.85 17.22 -0.21
CA GLU A 501 -18.75 17.95 -0.84
C GLU A 501 -18.10 18.92 0.14
N ARG A 502 -16.83 19.22 -0.12
CA ARG A 502 -16.07 20.25 0.61
C ARG A 502 -16.69 21.63 0.36
N PRO A 503 -16.62 22.59 1.33
CA PRO A 503 -17.11 23.94 1.12
C PRO A 503 -16.50 24.60 -0.11
N VAL A 504 -17.30 25.31 -0.91
CA VAL A 504 -16.83 25.99 -2.14
C VAL A 504 -15.79 27.06 -1.81
N THR A 505 -15.90 27.73 -0.66
CA THR A 505 -14.89 28.67 -0.15
C THR A 505 -13.52 28.01 -0.04
N GLU A 506 -13.45 26.79 0.52
CA GLU A 506 -12.21 26.02 0.67
C GLU A 506 -11.80 25.27 -0.61
N ASN A 507 -12.52 25.44 -1.70
CA ASN A 507 -12.14 24.91 -3.00
C ASN A 507 -11.66 26.02 -3.94
N ARG A 508 -12.31 27.21 -3.92
CA ARG A 508 -12.04 28.29 -4.87
C ARG A 508 -11.12 29.38 -4.34
N ILE A 509 -11.22 29.73 -3.05
CA ILE A 509 -10.36 30.73 -2.40
C ILE A 509 -9.15 30.06 -1.79
N ILE A 510 -9.36 29.03 -0.94
CA ILE A 510 -8.30 28.12 -0.49
C ILE A 510 -8.36 26.91 -1.40
N PRO A 511 -7.40 26.71 -2.32
CA PRO A 511 -7.51 25.67 -3.34
C PRO A 511 -7.21 24.27 -2.77
N THR A 512 -8.11 23.72 -1.94
CA THR A 512 -7.96 22.44 -1.24
C THR A 512 -7.46 21.29 -2.11
N THR A 513 -6.88 20.32 -1.44
CA THR A 513 -5.84 19.40 -1.88
C THR A 513 -4.64 20.15 -2.46
N TRP A 514 -4.30 21.25 -1.80
CA TRP A 514 -3.14 22.06 -2.14
C TRP A 514 -1.91 21.49 -1.45
N ARG A 515 -1.01 20.95 -2.23
CA ARG A 515 0.25 20.35 -1.83
C ARG A 515 1.37 20.86 -2.71
N GLU A 516 2.55 21.11 -2.10
CA GLU A 516 3.74 21.57 -2.79
C GLU A 516 5.00 21.01 -2.12
N ASN A 517 6.11 20.97 -2.85
CA ASN A 517 7.40 20.60 -2.26
C ASN A 517 7.93 21.74 -1.39
N GLY A 518 8.45 21.40 -0.23
CA GLY A 518 8.91 22.42 0.71
C GLY A 518 9.57 21.87 1.96
N ILE A 519 9.90 22.78 2.85
CA ILE A 519 10.43 22.51 4.18
C ILE A 519 9.83 23.50 5.17
N GLY A 520 9.68 23.11 6.41
CA GLY A 520 9.24 24.04 7.43
C GLY A 520 9.30 23.50 8.84
N LEU A 521 8.80 24.33 9.72
CA LEU A 521 8.70 24.06 11.15
C LEU A 521 7.24 23.83 11.53
N PHE A 522 7.02 22.95 12.49
CA PHE A 522 5.73 22.77 13.10
C PHE A 522 5.90 22.55 14.60
N GLY A 523 4.85 22.86 15.35
CA GLY A 523 4.84 22.65 16.77
C GLY A 523 3.45 22.57 17.37
N SER A 524 3.37 21.92 18.54
CA SER A 524 2.16 21.80 19.33
C SER A 524 2.48 21.87 20.82
N GLY A 525 1.57 22.43 21.59
CA GLY A 525 1.56 22.42 23.04
C GLY A 525 0.15 22.12 23.54
N ASP A 526 -0.09 22.27 24.85
CA ASP A 526 -1.38 21.93 25.47
C ASP A 526 -2.58 22.69 24.92
N ALA A 527 -2.37 23.93 24.47
CA ALA A 527 -3.44 24.81 24.02
C ALA A 527 -3.28 25.36 22.62
N PHE A 528 -2.15 25.15 22.00
CA PHE A 528 -1.82 25.77 20.71
C PHE A 528 -1.09 24.80 19.80
N SER A 529 -1.34 24.95 18.47
CA SER A 529 -0.52 24.34 17.43
C SER A 529 -0.19 25.36 16.34
N TRP A 530 0.96 25.19 15.69
CA TRP A 530 1.39 26.11 14.63
C TRP A 530 2.23 25.39 13.57
N ARG A 531 2.23 25.97 12.35
CA ARG A 531 3.04 25.51 11.21
C ARG A 531 3.57 26.73 10.48
N LEU A 532 4.79 26.63 9.96
CA LEU A 532 5.42 27.65 9.13
C LEU A 532 6.25 26.96 8.05
N TYR A 533 5.81 27.04 6.80
CA TYR A 533 6.41 26.34 5.67
C TYR A 533 6.92 27.30 4.61
N LEU A 534 8.10 27.02 4.07
CA LEU A 534 8.63 27.53 2.83
C LEU A 534 8.42 26.45 1.76
N MET A 535 7.69 26.77 0.71
CA MET A 535 7.27 25.80 -0.30
C MET A 535 7.31 26.46 -1.70
N ASN A 536 7.40 25.66 -2.78
CA ASN A 536 7.29 26.23 -4.09
C ASN A 536 5.90 26.88 -4.30
N SER A 537 5.89 28.01 -5.01
CA SER A 537 4.69 28.84 -5.18
C SER A 537 3.78 28.30 -6.28
N PHE A 538 2.62 28.91 -6.45
CA PHE A 538 1.72 28.63 -7.58
C PHE A 538 2.41 28.89 -8.93
N ASN A 539 1.87 28.25 -9.98
CA ASN A 539 2.10 28.66 -11.35
C ASN A 539 0.91 29.54 -11.81
N GLY A 540 1.08 30.85 -11.78
CA GLY A 540 0.06 31.82 -12.09
C GLY A 540 -0.46 31.76 -13.52
N ALA A 541 0.31 31.20 -14.46
CA ALA A 541 -0.12 30.97 -15.84
C ALA A 541 -1.34 30.02 -15.97
N LYS A 542 -1.74 29.38 -14.87
CA LYS A 542 -2.91 28.47 -14.82
C LYS A 542 -4.07 29.05 -14.00
N PHE A 543 -4.01 30.32 -13.61
CA PHE A 543 -5.12 31.00 -12.95
C PHE A 543 -6.24 31.33 -13.95
N SER A 544 -7.44 31.57 -13.44
CA SER A 544 -8.61 31.93 -14.24
C SER A 544 -9.64 32.72 -13.43
N ALA A 545 -10.71 33.15 -14.05
CA ALA A 545 -11.85 33.72 -13.37
C ALA A 545 -12.43 32.87 -12.22
N ALA A 546 -12.27 31.53 -12.31
CA ALA A 546 -12.73 30.61 -11.29
C ALA A 546 -11.85 30.56 -10.02
N GLY A 547 -10.70 31.27 -10.01
CA GLY A 547 -9.81 31.43 -8.87
C GLY A 547 -8.42 30.79 -9.10
N LEU A 548 -7.75 30.48 -8.00
CA LEU A 548 -6.32 30.13 -7.96
C LEU A 548 -6.03 28.63 -8.11
N ARG A 549 -7.06 27.77 -8.05
CA ARG A 549 -6.92 26.31 -7.95
C ARG A 549 -6.10 25.68 -9.09
N GLY A 550 -6.22 26.21 -10.31
CA GLY A 550 -5.47 25.75 -11.47
C GLY A 550 -3.96 25.88 -11.34
N GLY A 551 -3.49 26.87 -10.55
CA GLY A 551 -2.08 27.18 -10.37
C GLY A 551 -1.32 26.26 -9.41
N ARG A 552 -1.97 25.34 -8.71
CA ARG A 552 -1.29 24.35 -7.85
C ARG A 552 -0.37 23.47 -8.70
N GLN A 553 0.87 23.30 -8.27
CA GLN A 553 1.85 22.48 -8.99
C GLN A 553 1.87 21.02 -8.53
N LYS A 554 1.26 20.73 -7.38
CA LYS A 554 1.06 19.37 -6.84
C LYS A 554 2.38 18.57 -6.67
N GLY A 555 3.50 19.26 -6.44
CA GLY A 555 4.80 18.66 -6.25
C GLY A 555 5.42 17.96 -7.48
N SER A 556 4.71 17.89 -8.62
CA SER A 556 5.15 17.14 -9.81
C SER A 556 5.92 18.05 -10.78
N LYS A 557 7.24 17.89 -10.87
CA LYS A 557 8.13 18.73 -11.69
C LYS A 557 7.83 20.23 -11.48
N ALA A 558 7.52 20.58 -10.21
CA ALA A 558 7.11 21.92 -9.82
C ALA A 558 8.21 22.93 -10.11
N LEU A 559 7.83 24.03 -10.75
CA LEU A 559 8.72 25.16 -10.94
C LEU A 559 9.04 25.80 -9.58
N ALA A 560 10.26 26.18 -9.34
CA ALA A 560 10.75 26.72 -8.08
C ALA A 560 11.52 28.04 -8.26
N GLU A 561 11.26 28.76 -9.36
CA GLU A 561 11.79 30.11 -9.56
C GLU A 561 11.16 31.05 -8.53
N ASP A 562 9.87 30.81 -8.17
CA ASP A 562 9.17 31.54 -7.13
C ASP A 562 8.86 30.60 -5.96
N MET A 563 9.17 31.07 -4.76
CA MET A 563 8.84 30.40 -3.50
C MET A 563 7.74 31.18 -2.75
N GLY A 564 7.00 30.46 -1.92
CA GLY A 564 5.99 31.02 -1.05
C GLY A 564 6.14 30.59 0.40
N VAL A 565 5.66 31.43 1.30
CA VAL A 565 5.61 31.13 2.74
C VAL A 565 4.16 30.95 3.15
N ALA A 566 3.86 29.85 3.83
CA ALA A 566 2.58 29.52 4.42
C ALA A 566 2.71 29.36 5.92
N GLY A 567 1.78 29.94 6.68
CA GLY A 567 1.75 29.85 8.13
C GLY A 567 0.34 29.65 8.66
N ARG A 568 0.24 28.90 9.76
CA ARG A 568 -1.01 28.64 10.49
C ARG A 568 -0.78 28.66 11.99
N PHE A 569 -1.76 29.15 12.73
CA PHE A 569 -1.79 29.13 14.20
C PHE A 569 -3.19 28.77 14.66
N ASP A 570 -3.32 27.73 15.50
CA ASP A 570 -4.58 27.26 16.06
C ASP A 570 -4.55 27.28 17.58
N TYR A 571 -5.64 27.71 18.21
CA TYR A 571 -5.96 27.52 19.60
C TYR A 571 -6.85 26.28 19.77
N THR A 572 -6.42 25.34 20.62
CA THR A 572 -7.11 24.08 20.90
C THR A 572 -7.27 23.82 22.41
N GLY A 573 -7.02 24.83 23.26
CA GLY A 573 -7.01 24.69 24.73
C GLY A 573 -8.38 24.47 25.37
N THR A 574 -9.48 24.59 24.63
CA THR A 574 -10.83 24.26 25.09
C THR A 574 -11.30 22.99 24.42
N PRO A 575 -11.71 21.93 25.16
CA PRO A 575 -12.16 20.69 24.56
C PRO A 575 -13.24 20.87 23.49
N GLY A 576 -13.00 20.32 22.31
CA GLY A 576 -13.89 20.40 21.16
C GLY A 576 -13.84 21.72 20.37
N LEU A 577 -13.06 22.73 20.81
CA LEU A 577 -12.91 24.02 20.13
C LEU A 577 -11.57 24.12 19.40
N LEU A 578 -11.63 24.51 18.13
CA LEU A 578 -10.49 24.95 17.35
C LEU A 578 -10.79 26.35 16.81
N LEU A 579 -9.91 27.30 17.14
CA LEU A 579 -9.91 28.65 16.58
C LEU A 579 -8.59 28.88 15.88
N GLY A 580 -8.60 29.24 14.60
CA GLY A 580 -7.34 29.37 13.87
C GLY A 580 -7.33 30.51 12.88
N LEU A 581 -6.09 30.87 12.53
CA LEU A 581 -5.74 31.84 11.50
C LEU A 581 -4.68 31.21 10.61
N SER A 582 -4.77 31.40 9.29
CA SER A 582 -3.69 31.06 8.40
C SER A 582 -3.45 32.11 7.33
N ALA A 583 -2.23 32.13 6.79
CA ALA A 583 -1.82 33.06 5.75
C ALA A 583 -0.78 32.44 4.82
N TYR A 584 -0.82 32.87 3.57
CA TYR A 584 0.17 32.54 2.54
C TYR A 584 0.58 33.79 1.78
N SER A 585 1.87 33.85 1.35
CA SER A 585 2.36 34.85 0.41
C SER A 585 3.47 34.28 -0.46
N GLY A 586 3.37 34.45 -1.79
CA GLY A 586 4.38 34.04 -2.76
C GLY A 586 4.20 34.71 -4.11
N GLU A 587 5.28 34.93 -4.86
CA GLU A 587 5.24 35.28 -6.29
C GLU A 587 4.80 34.05 -7.09
N THR A 588 4.21 34.23 -8.26
CA THR A 588 3.59 33.14 -9.01
C THR A 588 3.86 33.12 -10.50
N ALA A 589 4.60 34.09 -11.01
CA ALA A 589 4.93 34.17 -12.43
C ALA A 589 5.99 33.13 -12.88
N GLN A 590 6.71 32.53 -11.93
CA GLN A 590 7.71 31.48 -12.17
C GLN A 590 8.77 31.90 -13.20
N GLY A 591 9.27 33.16 -13.07
CA GLY A 591 10.30 33.70 -13.94
C GLY A 591 9.84 34.05 -15.35
N GLN A 592 8.53 34.13 -15.62
CA GLN A 592 8.04 34.47 -16.96
C GLN A 592 8.18 35.97 -17.25
N GLU A 593 8.35 36.30 -18.53
CA GLU A 593 8.52 37.65 -19.03
C GLU A 593 7.44 38.04 -20.03
N LEU A 594 7.02 39.29 -19.99
CA LEU A 594 6.12 39.91 -20.97
C LEU A 594 6.87 41.09 -21.65
N GLY A 595 7.11 40.98 -22.96
CA GLY A 595 7.85 42.01 -23.70
C GLY A 595 9.29 42.23 -23.22
N GLY A 596 9.95 41.24 -22.62
CA GLY A 596 11.30 41.31 -22.07
C GLY A 596 11.38 41.93 -20.66
N GLN A 597 10.26 42.11 -19.99
CA GLN A 597 10.19 42.52 -18.59
C GLN A 597 9.65 41.38 -17.74
N SER A 598 10.23 41.15 -16.57
CA SER A 598 9.77 40.15 -15.62
C SER A 598 8.36 40.50 -15.14
N VAL A 599 7.46 39.55 -15.24
CA VAL A 599 6.08 39.68 -14.71
C VAL A 599 6.09 39.36 -13.22
N GLY A 600 5.41 40.19 -12.43
CA GLY A 600 5.07 39.89 -11.03
C GLY A 600 3.89 38.91 -10.94
N GLY A 601 3.17 39.00 -9.86
CA GLY A 601 1.95 38.19 -9.65
C GLY A 601 1.89 37.62 -8.24
N ARG A 602 2.17 38.48 -7.25
CA ARG A 602 2.16 38.06 -5.85
C ARG A 602 0.75 37.71 -5.41
N VAL A 603 0.59 36.50 -4.94
CA VAL A 603 -0.61 35.99 -4.28
C VAL A 603 -0.45 36.11 -2.78
N ARG A 604 -1.48 36.69 -2.12
CA ARG A 604 -1.65 36.64 -0.67
C ARG A 604 -2.99 36.04 -0.36
N ILE A 605 -2.99 34.97 0.46
CA ILE A 605 -4.22 34.32 0.95
C ILE A 605 -4.21 34.43 2.46
N TRP A 606 -5.38 34.65 3.06
CA TRP A 606 -5.57 34.58 4.49
C TRP A 606 -6.91 33.94 4.80
N ASP A 607 -7.01 33.29 5.93
CA ASP A 607 -8.27 32.81 6.49
C ASP A 607 -8.32 32.93 8.01
N ALA A 608 -9.56 32.96 8.50
CA ALA A 608 -9.89 32.80 9.91
C ALA A 608 -10.97 31.71 10.01
N HIS A 609 -10.76 30.74 10.89
CA HIS A 609 -11.63 29.59 10.99
C HIS A 609 -11.96 29.20 12.43
N PHE A 610 -13.13 28.57 12.55
CA PHE A 610 -13.73 28.12 13.78
C PHE A 610 -14.35 26.75 13.57
N ASP A 611 -14.04 25.77 14.45
CA ASP A 611 -14.69 24.46 14.53
C ASP A 611 -14.98 24.17 16.00
N TYR A 612 -16.24 23.92 16.35
CA TYR A 612 -16.63 23.65 17.72
C TYR A 612 -17.62 22.50 17.83
N LYS A 613 -17.18 21.43 18.42
CA LYS A 613 -17.97 20.22 18.68
C LYS A 613 -18.25 20.11 20.17
N THR A 614 -19.49 20.30 20.56
CA THR A 614 -19.86 20.26 21.99
C THR A 614 -21.29 19.78 22.18
N ARG A 615 -21.51 18.88 23.11
CA ARG A 615 -22.83 18.43 23.55
C ARG A 615 -23.78 18.06 22.39
N GLY A 616 -23.27 17.41 21.32
CA GLY A 616 -23.99 17.01 20.13
C GLY A 616 -24.03 18.07 19.02
N TRP A 617 -23.65 19.32 19.30
CA TRP A 617 -23.49 20.35 18.28
C TRP A 617 -22.17 20.18 17.52
N ASP A 618 -22.23 20.39 16.21
CA ASP A 618 -21.11 20.50 15.29
C ASP A 618 -21.25 21.87 14.58
N LEU A 619 -20.47 22.85 15.03
CA LEU A 619 -20.53 24.24 14.56
C LEU A 619 -19.21 24.57 13.84
N ARG A 620 -19.31 25.05 12.62
CA ARG A 620 -18.14 25.40 11.81
C ARG A 620 -18.35 26.70 11.06
N ALA A 621 -17.32 27.53 11.00
CA ALA A 621 -17.31 28.75 10.22
C ALA A 621 -15.90 29.04 9.68
N LEU A 622 -15.83 29.62 8.50
CA LEU A 622 -14.58 30.09 7.92
C LEU A 622 -14.84 31.32 7.05
N VAL A 623 -13.93 32.26 7.08
CA VAL A 623 -13.81 33.35 6.12
C VAL A 623 -12.40 33.33 5.52
N ALA A 624 -12.31 33.46 4.21
CA ALA A 624 -11.03 33.48 3.49
C ALA A 624 -11.03 34.56 2.43
N GLY A 625 -9.89 35.25 2.28
CA GLY A 625 -9.65 36.21 1.24
C GLY A 625 -8.36 35.94 0.48
N ALA A 626 -8.33 36.29 -0.80
CA ALA A 626 -7.12 36.24 -1.61
C ALA A 626 -6.95 37.53 -2.42
N GLN A 627 -5.71 37.99 -2.56
CA GLN A 627 -5.31 39.12 -3.36
C GLN A 627 -4.20 38.70 -4.33
N VAL A 628 -4.30 39.18 -5.57
CA VAL A 628 -3.30 38.96 -6.62
C VAL A 628 -2.83 40.30 -7.14
N SER A 629 -1.51 40.56 -7.12
CA SER A 629 -0.93 41.76 -7.74
C SER A 629 -0.66 41.54 -9.23
N ASP A 630 -0.40 42.60 -9.96
CA ASP A 630 0.03 42.60 -11.35
C ASP A 630 -0.88 41.80 -12.31
N VAL A 631 -2.18 41.73 -11.98
CA VAL A 631 -3.17 40.91 -12.69
C VAL A 631 -3.31 41.29 -14.15
N ALA A 632 -3.10 42.55 -14.49
CA ALA A 632 -3.17 43.03 -15.89
C ALA A 632 -2.06 42.33 -16.74
N ASP A 633 -0.83 42.29 -16.20
CA ASP A 633 0.32 41.66 -16.88
C ASP A 633 0.17 40.13 -16.91
N MET A 634 -0.36 39.56 -15.82
CA MET A 634 -0.67 38.12 -15.75
C MET A 634 -1.74 37.73 -16.79
N ASN A 635 -2.83 38.51 -16.91
CA ASN A 635 -3.86 38.26 -17.92
C ASN A 635 -3.30 38.39 -19.35
N ALA A 636 -2.45 39.38 -19.60
CA ALA A 636 -1.80 39.56 -20.91
C ALA A 636 -0.86 38.43 -21.23
N LEU A 637 -0.09 37.93 -20.25
CA LEU A 637 0.83 36.79 -20.39
C LEU A 637 0.12 35.52 -20.84
N ILE A 638 -1.10 35.26 -20.32
CA ILE A 638 -1.87 34.06 -20.58
C ILE A 638 -3.01 34.27 -21.59
N GLY A 639 -3.15 35.49 -22.13
CA GLY A 639 -4.12 35.82 -23.18
C GLY A 639 -5.58 35.81 -22.72
N LEU A 640 -5.86 36.21 -21.46
CA LEU A 640 -7.23 36.37 -20.95
C LEU A 640 -7.78 37.74 -21.27
N GLU A 641 -9.08 37.81 -21.61
CA GLU A 641 -9.78 39.03 -21.96
C GLU A 641 -11.14 39.12 -21.25
N GLY A 642 -11.64 40.36 -21.12
CA GLY A 642 -12.99 40.62 -20.64
C GLY A 642 -13.33 40.02 -19.30
N ALA A 643 -14.33 39.13 -19.26
CA ALA A 643 -14.85 38.50 -18.03
C ALA A 643 -14.09 37.20 -17.63
N GLU A 644 -13.12 36.75 -18.45
CA GLU A 644 -12.32 35.59 -18.16
C GLU A 644 -11.06 35.91 -17.32
N GLY A 645 -10.77 37.20 -17.12
CA GLY A 645 -9.60 37.66 -16.38
C GLY A 645 -9.53 37.16 -14.95
N ILE A 646 -8.32 37.09 -14.42
CA ILE A 646 -8.06 36.74 -13.01
C ILE A 646 -8.62 37.84 -12.10
N GLY A 647 -9.22 37.47 -10.96
CA GLY A 647 -9.64 38.42 -9.93
C GLY A 647 -8.42 39.00 -9.19
N THR A 648 -8.43 40.33 -8.97
CA THR A 648 -7.45 41.03 -8.12
C THR A 648 -7.74 40.85 -6.64
N ASP A 649 -9.01 40.70 -6.28
CA ASP A 649 -9.53 40.50 -4.92
C ASP A 649 -10.61 39.43 -4.94
N MET A 650 -10.50 38.47 -4.03
CA MET A 650 -11.40 37.32 -3.87
C MET A 650 -11.83 37.24 -2.41
N LEU A 651 -13.07 36.88 -2.16
CA LEU A 651 -13.60 36.69 -0.82
C LEU A 651 -14.60 35.50 -0.80
N GLY A 652 -14.50 34.67 0.21
CA GLY A 652 -15.46 33.62 0.47
C GLY A 652 -15.62 33.39 1.97
N TRP A 653 -16.80 32.90 2.35
CA TRP A 653 -17.07 32.53 3.73
C TRP A 653 -18.19 31.51 3.80
N TYR A 654 -18.22 30.72 4.87
CA TYR A 654 -19.34 29.85 5.19
C TYR A 654 -19.58 29.76 6.68
N VAL A 655 -20.81 29.39 7.04
CA VAL A 655 -21.22 28.96 8.37
C VAL A 655 -21.98 27.66 8.26
N GLN A 656 -21.74 26.73 9.19
CA GLN A 656 -22.40 25.42 9.26
C GLN A 656 -22.84 25.15 10.69
N ALA A 657 -24.01 24.55 10.85
CA ALA A 657 -24.48 24.04 12.12
C ALA A 657 -25.13 22.67 11.91
N GLY A 658 -24.73 21.69 12.70
CA GLY A 658 -25.31 20.36 12.79
C GLY A 658 -25.58 19.97 14.24
N TYR A 659 -26.53 19.04 14.46
CA TYR A 659 -26.83 18.55 15.79
C TYR A 659 -27.12 17.04 15.77
N ASP A 660 -26.43 16.27 16.61
CA ASP A 660 -26.67 14.82 16.73
C ASP A 660 -28.00 14.57 17.49
N VAL A 661 -29.03 14.23 16.73
CA VAL A 661 -30.38 13.97 17.26
C VAL A 661 -30.49 12.64 18.01
N LEU A 662 -29.52 11.73 17.85
CA LEU A 662 -29.46 10.45 18.56
C LEU A 662 -28.66 10.51 19.85
N ARG A 663 -28.04 11.63 20.17
CA ARG A 663 -27.15 11.80 21.33
C ARG A 663 -27.77 11.35 22.68
N THR A 664 -29.05 11.56 22.87
CA THR A 664 -29.75 11.19 24.12
C THR A 664 -30.33 9.77 24.07
N SER A 665 -30.25 9.09 22.93
CA SER A 665 -30.65 7.70 22.76
C SER A 665 -29.57 6.75 23.32
N ARG A 666 -29.95 5.48 23.55
CA ARG A 666 -28.98 4.42 23.85
C ARG A 666 -28.26 3.87 22.62
N SER A 667 -28.48 4.47 21.47
CA SER A 667 -27.87 4.05 20.21
C SER A 667 -26.38 4.45 20.17
N PRO A 668 -25.48 3.59 19.70
CA PRO A 668 -24.09 3.96 19.41
C PRO A 668 -23.97 4.78 18.12
N HIS A 669 -25.05 4.90 17.33
CA HIS A 669 -25.08 5.64 16.08
C HIS A 669 -25.23 7.13 16.33
N GLN A 670 -24.69 7.94 15.40
CA GLN A 670 -24.94 9.37 15.33
C GLN A 670 -25.77 9.68 14.07
N LEU A 671 -26.75 10.57 14.20
CA LEU A 671 -27.50 11.15 13.07
C LEU A 671 -27.49 12.66 13.21
N ILE A 672 -26.78 13.32 12.33
CA ILE A 672 -26.47 14.75 12.39
C ILE A 672 -27.12 15.46 11.20
N PRO A 673 -28.41 15.90 11.29
CA PRO A 673 -28.93 16.88 10.36
C PRO A 673 -28.12 18.17 10.47
N TYR A 674 -27.90 18.83 9.33
CA TYR A 674 -27.10 20.06 9.26
C TYR A 674 -27.60 21.03 8.20
N VAL A 675 -27.21 22.28 8.35
CA VAL A 675 -27.34 23.32 7.35
C VAL A 675 -25.99 24.04 7.20
N ARG A 676 -25.61 24.36 5.95
CA ARG A 676 -24.45 25.20 5.63
C ARG A 676 -24.88 26.27 4.65
N TYR A 677 -24.51 27.49 4.93
CA TYR A 677 -24.65 28.62 4.03
C TYR A 677 -23.28 29.20 3.71
N GLU A 678 -23.02 29.39 2.42
CA GLU A 678 -21.74 29.90 1.95
C GLU A 678 -21.93 30.91 0.80
N ARG A 679 -21.02 31.90 0.75
CA ARG A 679 -20.91 32.85 -0.34
C ARG A 679 -19.46 32.98 -0.75
N VAL A 680 -19.22 32.96 -2.08
CA VAL A 680 -17.89 33.01 -2.68
C VAL A 680 -17.94 33.93 -3.89
N ASN A 681 -16.97 34.87 -4.00
CA ASN A 681 -16.75 35.64 -5.19
C ASN A 681 -15.25 35.67 -5.52
N THR A 682 -14.87 35.09 -6.65
CA THR A 682 -13.47 34.98 -7.11
C THR A 682 -13.05 36.17 -7.99
N GLN A 683 -13.96 37.08 -8.31
CA GLN A 683 -13.71 38.32 -9.05
C GLN A 683 -14.41 39.53 -8.37
N ARG A 684 -14.26 39.62 -7.05
CA ARG A 684 -14.75 40.80 -6.30
C ARG A 684 -14.08 42.10 -6.76
N GLY A 685 -12.82 42.02 -7.19
CA GLY A 685 -12.09 43.05 -7.92
C GLY A 685 -11.46 42.44 -9.18
N VAL A 686 -11.33 43.23 -10.22
CA VAL A 686 -10.67 42.88 -11.49
C VAL A 686 -9.72 43.97 -11.95
N ALA A 687 -8.77 43.65 -12.84
CA ALA A 687 -7.85 44.63 -13.40
C ALA A 687 -8.57 45.67 -14.29
N SER A 688 -7.96 46.86 -14.43
CA SER A 688 -8.48 47.90 -15.34
C SER A 688 -8.60 47.37 -16.78
N GLY A 689 -9.72 47.59 -17.42
CA GLY A 689 -10.03 47.07 -18.76
C GLY A 689 -10.70 45.69 -18.77
N PHE A 690 -10.86 45.06 -17.62
CA PHE A 690 -11.57 43.78 -17.45
C PHE A 690 -12.94 44.01 -16.80
N SER A 691 -13.84 43.05 -16.96
CA SER A 691 -15.15 43.03 -16.32
C SER A 691 -15.30 41.79 -15.45
N ALA A 692 -15.96 41.90 -14.30
CA ALA A 692 -16.24 40.74 -13.48
C ALA A 692 -17.30 39.83 -14.14
N ASN A 693 -17.07 38.53 -14.13
CA ASN A 693 -18.05 37.53 -14.54
C ASN A 693 -19.08 37.33 -13.41
N PRO A 694 -20.36 37.65 -13.61
CA PRO A 694 -21.34 37.48 -12.53
C PRO A 694 -21.57 36.05 -12.09
N ALA A 695 -21.16 35.05 -12.89
CA ALA A 695 -21.19 33.63 -12.51
C ALA A 695 -20.16 33.27 -11.40
N THR A 696 -19.17 34.15 -11.13
CA THR A 696 -18.17 33.92 -10.07
C THR A 696 -18.66 34.40 -8.69
N ASP A 697 -19.74 35.20 -8.60
CA ASP A 697 -20.42 35.51 -7.34
C ASP A 697 -21.50 34.45 -7.07
N LEU A 698 -21.14 33.50 -6.24
CA LEU A 698 -21.89 32.28 -5.97
C LEU A 698 -22.32 32.22 -4.50
N THR A 699 -23.57 31.82 -4.29
CA THR A 699 -24.13 31.45 -2.99
C THR A 699 -24.54 29.98 -3.03
N VAL A 700 -24.18 29.20 -2.00
CA VAL A 700 -24.62 27.81 -1.85
C VAL A 700 -25.26 27.61 -0.49
N THR A 701 -26.47 27.08 -0.49
CA THR A 701 -27.14 26.60 0.72
C THR A 701 -27.23 25.09 0.67
N SER A 702 -26.57 24.42 1.61
CA SER A 702 -26.64 22.95 1.73
C SER A 702 -27.50 22.57 2.94
N ILE A 703 -28.47 21.68 2.73
CA ILE A 703 -29.31 21.12 3.78
C ILE A 703 -29.19 19.60 3.67
N GLY A 704 -28.77 18.95 4.74
CA GLY A 704 -28.49 17.52 4.68
C GLY A 704 -28.45 16.83 6.03
N ALA A 705 -28.06 15.56 6.01
CA ALA A 705 -27.82 14.77 7.19
C ALA A 705 -26.63 13.83 6.98
N ALA A 706 -25.86 13.64 8.03
CA ALA A 706 -24.78 12.66 8.13
C ALA A 706 -25.17 11.60 9.15
N TRP A 707 -25.13 10.33 8.73
CA TRP A 707 -25.34 9.19 9.61
C TRP A 707 -24.03 8.43 9.80
N ARG A 708 -23.61 8.25 11.05
CA ARG A 708 -22.43 7.46 11.43
C ARG A 708 -22.91 6.21 12.18
N PRO A 709 -22.92 5.03 11.53
CA PRO A 709 -23.19 3.77 12.23
C PRO A 709 -22.08 3.44 13.24
N ILE A 710 -20.85 3.81 12.93
CA ILE A 710 -19.67 3.78 13.79
C ILE A 710 -18.84 5.04 13.52
N SER A 711 -17.87 5.37 14.36
CA SER A 711 -17.03 6.57 14.21
C SER A 711 -16.23 6.59 12.89
N GLN A 712 -15.87 5.42 12.37
CA GLN A 712 -15.06 5.26 11.16
C GLN A 712 -15.86 5.25 9.85
N ALA A 713 -17.19 5.15 9.88
CA ALA A 713 -18.02 5.08 8.67
C ALA A 713 -19.12 6.16 8.70
N ILE A 714 -19.36 6.78 7.55
CA ILE A 714 -20.32 7.86 7.39
C ILE A 714 -21.07 7.73 6.08
N LEU A 715 -22.41 7.84 6.16
CA LEU A 715 -23.28 8.07 5.01
C LEU A 715 -23.81 9.49 5.08
N LYS A 716 -23.77 10.20 3.98
CA LYS A 716 -24.19 11.60 3.89
C LYS A 716 -25.20 11.74 2.77
N LEU A 717 -26.19 12.60 2.99
CA LEU A 717 -27.17 13.02 2.00
C LEU A 717 -27.36 14.50 2.15
N ASP A 718 -27.25 15.27 1.06
CA ASP A 718 -27.56 16.69 1.07
C ASP A 718 -28.23 17.16 -0.22
N TYR A 719 -29.00 18.22 -0.10
CA TYR A 719 -29.51 19.01 -1.19
C TYR A 719 -28.85 20.38 -1.18
N GLN A 720 -28.24 20.74 -2.31
CA GLN A 720 -27.51 21.97 -2.46
C GLN A 720 -28.24 22.91 -3.42
N ILE A 721 -28.54 24.12 -2.96
CA ILE A 721 -29.13 25.20 -3.73
C ILE A 721 -28.02 26.14 -4.15
N HIS A 722 -27.73 26.16 -5.43
CA HIS A 722 -26.71 27.00 -6.04
C HIS A 722 -27.35 28.23 -6.70
N SER A 723 -26.93 29.44 -6.32
CA SER A 723 -27.35 30.69 -6.92
C SER A 723 -26.14 31.51 -7.32
N THR A 724 -26.11 32.03 -8.56
CA THR A 724 -25.06 32.92 -9.03
C THR A 724 -25.68 34.27 -9.43
N ALA A 725 -24.89 35.33 -9.42
CA ALA A 725 -25.34 36.66 -9.92
C ALA A 725 -25.63 36.69 -11.44
N ALA A 726 -25.28 35.61 -12.16
CA ALA A 726 -25.61 35.38 -13.58
C ALA A 726 -26.87 34.51 -13.78
N ASP A 727 -27.56 34.11 -12.72
CA ASP A 727 -28.71 33.21 -12.73
C ASP A 727 -28.41 31.79 -13.37
N THR A 728 -27.13 31.36 -13.31
CA THR A 728 -26.67 30.10 -13.93
C THR A 728 -26.55 28.95 -12.95
N GLY A 729 -26.93 29.13 -11.69
CA GLY A 729 -26.84 28.10 -10.64
C GLY A 729 -27.61 26.81 -11.01
N VAL A 730 -27.06 25.67 -10.66
CA VAL A 730 -27.67 24.33 -10.86
C VAL A 730 -27.74 23.64 -9.51
N ASN A 731 -28.96 23.38 -9.03
CA ASN A 731 -29.18 22.67 -7.79
C ASN A 731 -28.81 21.19 -7.94
N GLN A 732 -28.42 20.55 -6.83
CA GLN A 732 -28.04 19.15 -6.86
C GLN A 732 -28.45 18.41 -5.58
N LEU A 733 -28.81 17.13 -5.74
CA LEU A 733 -29.00 16.17 -4.65
C LEU A 733 -27.80 15.23 -4.67
N ASN A 734 -27.09 15.17 -3.54
CA ASN A 734 -25.90 14.34 -3.44
C ASN A 734 -26.06 13.29 -2.33
N ALA A 735 -25.45 12.13 -2.53
CA ALA A 735 -25.25 11.12 -1.51
C ALA A 735 -23.81 10.64 -1.53
N SER A 736 -23.20 10.47 -0.36
CA SER A 736 -21.85 9.91 -0.26
C SER A 736 -21.74 8.85 0.84
N LEU A 737 -20.85 7.89 0.61
CA LEU A 737 -20.40 6.88 1.56
C LEU A 737 -18.90 7.06 1.78
N GLY A 738 -18.50 7.25 3.02
CA GLY A 738 -17.08 7.36 3.38
C GLY A 738 -16.75 6.48 4.58
N TRP A 739 -15.51 6.03 4.63
CA TRP A 739 -14.96 5.28 5.76
C TRP A 739 -13.48 5.56 5.93
N LEU A 740 -12.95 5.28 7.15
CA LEU A 740 -11.51 5.34 7.46
C LEU A 740 -11.08 4.13 8.31
N PHE A 741 -9.79 3.80 8.27
CA PHE A 741 -9.23 2.67 9.03
C PHE A 741 -7.78 2.89 9.47
#